data_ab404321ce0928224eb83b0f7e4a7ba1
#
_entry.id   ab404321ce0928224eb83b0f7e4a7ba1
#
_cell.length_a   1.000
_cell.length_b   1.000
_cell.length_c   1.000
_cell.angle_alpha   90.00
_cell.angle_beta   90.00
_cell.angle_gamma   90.00
#
_symmetry.space_group_name_H-M   'P 1'
#
loop_
_entity.id
_entity.type
_entity.pdbx_description
1 polymer ?
#
loop_
_entity_poly.entity_id
_entity_poly.type
_entity_poly.pdbx_seq_one_letter_code
_entity_poly.pdbx_strand_id
1 'polypeptide(L)'
;MGRGILLTANLPQLQNLIKRDPAAYKEEFLQQWNHYNSVRQIFDINPDEHAQHLRELVSFIAQVATCYPKETAEFPQQIATLLLESYGSLAPEIRKTLVQNLVMLRNKGVITSIELLKTLFPLLPRTTSSTLRAFIRKTILADIRSANLRSKNHKLNRAVQAMLFGMIERGMDGEVLGDRGKLRAAAGPTAERSAHNGDEAMWAVVLTKELWKKGIWNDTKTVSIVALGCFHPVMKVQSASVHFFLGSDDEDEDSDDEDAIPDIKSLQHQREIKKKTRSIDRKLEKQAKKAKKKRQQKNNATSTNFPALQLLNDPQSFAEKLYDNLNRYDKRFSLEHKLLLMQLLSRVAGYHKLCVLGFYTYIVRYLTHKQLRVPAILVALAQSVHSLTPPDALLPVVRKIADEFVHPGVASEVIAAGLNSIREVCRRQPWAMEEDLLGDLVEYRKSRDKAVTAAARGVLQLYREVNPSMLQRRERGKTAAMGLAEGSQPLPFGHTADAAVDIEGLALLEDHLQKLRDEENGDVNTEDADAKAWEQWEVASDSDSDSDSDSSGWINVDSDNDEDIVVSDSEDEAEEAAAKTAAAAELEAAENRISTLATTKILTPADFALLADLRVQAATKAVEAGGGTKAKRKLAALEAAKKAATEVSTAEDTFVSENDILGPRKRAKQDYAERMESIQRGREGREKYGSLKGKKNKEAPSSSTNREKARNKPIMMIMSSGAVRGKKKASLRQKQQKLRAHIERGKKAYH
;
A
#
# COMPACT_ATOMS: atom_id res chain seq x y z
N MET A 1 -4.27 -75.28 -10.62
CA MET A 1 -5.05 -74.45 -11.53
C MET A 1 -4.41 -73.04 -11.57
N GLY A 2 -3.87 -72.71 -12.71
CA GLY A 2 -3.00 -71.54 -12.87
C GLY A 2 -3.65 -70.18 -12.63
N ARG A 3 -3.35 -69.62 -11.45
CA ARG A 3 -3.71 -68.23 -11.09
C ARG A 3 -2.90 -67.16 -11.83
N GLY A 4 -1.87 -67.54 -12.58
CA GLY A 4 -0.89 -66.58 -13.08
C GLY A 4 -1.20 -65.92 -14.43
N ILE A 5 -1.86 -66.57 -15.35
CA ILE A 5 -1.91 -66.11 -16.77
C ILE A 5 -2.94 -65.01 -17.00
N LEU A 6 -4.04 -64.97 -16.22
CA LEU A 6 -5.08 -63.95 -16.36
C LEU A 6 -4.77 -62.64 -15.63
N LEU A 7 -3.89 -62.63 -14.64
CA LEU A 7 -3.54 -61.47 -13.81
C LEU A 7 -2.49 -60.55 -14.45
N THR A 8 -1.58 -61.11 -15.24
CA THR A 8 -0.51 -60.32 -15.87
C THR A 8 -0.99 -59.43 -17.01
N ALA A 9 -2.13 -59.78 -17.64
CA ALA A 9 -2.69 -58.97 -18.73
C ALA A 9 -3.54 -57.79 -18.24
N ASN A 10 -4.03 -57.78 -16.97
CA ASN A 10 -4.89 -56.75 -16.43
C ASN A 10 -4.23 -55.96 -15.30
N LEU A 11 -3.45 -54.95 -15.63
CA LEU A 11 -2.71 -54.08 -14.71
C LEU A 11 -3.58 -53.45 -13.60
N PRO A 12 -4.80 -52.95 -13.84
CA PRO A 12 -5.67 -52.41 -12.80
C PRO A 12 -6.11 -53.46 -11.75
N GLN A 13 -6.36 -54.70 -12.18
CA GLN A 13 -6.71 -55.78 -11.22
C GLN A 13 -5.49 -56.18 -10.38
N LEU A 14 -4.35 -56.36 -11.02
CA LEU A 14 -3.08 -56.66 -10.35
C LEU A 14 -2.74 -55.55 -9.31
N GLN A 15 -2.90 -54.28 -9.69
CA GLN A 15 -2.72 -53.16 -8.75
C GLN A 15 -3.58 -53.26 -7.50
N ASN A 16 -4.87 -53.65 -7.62
CA ASN A 16 -5.75 -53.79 -6.48
C ASN A 16 -5.38 -54.97 -5.58
N LEU A 17 -4.91 -56.07 -6.18
CA LEU A 17 -4.46 -57.26 -5.45
C LEU A 17 -3.16 -56.96 -4.69
N ILE A 18 -2.20 -56.35 -5.32
CA ILE A 18 -0.93 -55.91 -4.66
C ILE A 18 -1.18 -54.97 -3.49
N LYS A 19 -2.12 -54.04 -3.62
CA LYS A 19 -2.45 -53.13 -2.50
C LYS A 19 -3.10 -53.85 -1.30
N ARG A 20 -3.74 -55.01 -1.52
CA ARG A 20 -4.33 -55.80 -0.44
C ARG A 20 -3.31 -56.73 0.21
N ASP A 21 -2.51 -57.41 -0.59
CA ASP A 21 -1.50 -58.37 -0.08
C ASP A 21 -0.20 -58.21 -0.89
N PRO A 22 0.72 -57.32 -0.49
CA PRO A 22 1.96 -57.10 -1.19
C PRO A 22 2.90 -58.31 -1.19
N ALA A 23 2.84 -59.16 -0.15
CA ALA A 23 3.79 -60.25 -0.05
C ALA A 23 3.47 -61.38 -1.03
N ALA A 24 2.17 -61.67 -1.24
CA ALA A 24 1.73 -62.75 -2.11
C ALA A 24 1.94 -62.50 -3.60
N TYR A 25 1.96 -61.22 -4.04
CA TYR A 25 2.07 -60.81 -5.46
C TYR A 25 3.41 -60.18 -5.81
N LYS A 26 4.47 -60.50 -5.04
CA LYS A 26 5.81 -59.95 -5.28
C LYS A 26 6.44 -60.44 -6.61
N GLU A 27 6.25 -61.72 -6.91
CA GLU A 27 6.81 -62.29 -8.14
C GLU A 27 6.16 -61.70 -9.40
N GLU A 28 4.86 -61.55 -9.38
CA GLU A 28 4.13 -60.91 -10.51
C GLU A 28 4.52 -59.43 -10.68
N PHE A 29 4.75 -58.73 -9.56
CA PHE A 29 5.27 -57.37 -9.60
C PHE A 29 6.68 -57.34 -10.23
N LEU A 30 7.58 -58.24 -9.83
CA LEU A 30 8.94 -58.31 -10.41
C LEU A 30 8.93 -58.63 -11.92
N GLN A 31 7.99 -59.45 -12.38
CA GLN A 31 7.81 -59.72 -13.82
C GLN A 31 7.42 -58.42 -14.55
N GLN A 32 6.47 -57.65 -14.01
CA GLN A 32 6.07 -56.36 -14.60
C GLN A 32 7.17 -55.32 -14.48
N TRP A 33 7.98 -55.34 -13.42
CA TRP A 33 9.15 -54.48 -13.27
C TRP A 33 10.23 -54.77 -14.31
N ASN A 34 10.53 -56.02 -14.55
CA ASN A 34 11.47 -56.44 -15.62
C ASN A 34 10.93 -56.06 -17.01
N HIS A 35 9.63 -56.27 -17.22
CA HIS A 35 8.97 -55.85 -18.46
C HIS A 35 9.06 -54.32 -18.67
N TYR A 36 8.82 -53.50 -17.63
CA TYR A 36 9.03 -52.06 -17.68
C TYR A 36 10.47 -51.70 -18.08
N ASN A 37 11.47 -52.31 -17.49
CA ASN A 37 12.86 -52.03 -17.81
C ASN A 37 13.19 -52.39 -19.29
N SER A 38 12.64 -53.48 -19.79
CA SER A 38 12.81 -53.88 -21.21
C SER A 38 12.10 -52.88 -22.14
N VAL A 39 10.87 -52.52 -21.86
CA VAL A 39 10.10 -51.53 -22.63
C VAL A 39 10.80 -50.18 -22.61
N ARG A 40 11.39 -49.76 -21.49
CA ARG A 40 12.16 -48.49 -21.39
C ARG A 40 13.38 -48.52 -22.32
N GLN A 41 14.16 -49.59 -22.36
CA GLN A 41 15.31 -49.71 -23.26
C GLN A 41 14.89 -49.67 -24.72
N ILE A 42 13.80 -50.33 -25.09
CA ILE A 42 13.24 -50.30 -26.46
C ILE A 42 12.73 -48.91 -26.80
N PHE A 43 12.07 -48.24 -25.84
CA PHE A 43 11.56 -46.88 -26.00
C PHE A 43 12.65 -45.84 -26.22
N ASP A 44 13.84 -46.02 -25.63
CA ASP A 44 15.01 -45.15 -25.91
C ASP A 44 15.48 -45.27 -27.38
N ILE A 45 15.17 -46.37 -28.06
CA ILE A 45 15.50 -46.61 -29.48
C ILE A 45 14.36 -46.12 -30.39
N ASN A 46 13.11 -46.54 -30.09
CA ASN A 46 11.91 -46.22 -30.86
C ASN A 46 10.79 -45.61 -29.99
N PRO A 47 10.73 -44.28 -29.82
CA PRO A 47 9.80 -43.62 -28.90
C PRO A 47 8.32 -43.74 -29.30
N ASP A 48 7.99 -43.89 -30.57
CA ASP A 48 6.61 -43.77 -31.02
C ASP A 48 5.79 -45.07 -30.86
N GLU A 49 6.39 -46.22 -31.09
CA GLU A 49 5.66 -47.51 -31.11
C GLU A 49 5.23 -48.00 -29.72
N HIS A 50 6.03 -47.73 -28.70
CA HIS A 50 5.77 -48.25 -27.34
C HIS A 50 5.25 -47.18 -26.35
N ALA A 51 4.89 -46.02 -26.84
CA ALA A 51 4.50 -44.84 -26.05
C ALA A 51 3.33 -45.14 -25.09
N GLN A 52 2.29 -45.79 -25.57
CA GLN A 52 1.10 -46.08 -24.76
C GLN A 52 1.37 -47.16 -23.70
N HIS A 53 2.11 -48.18 -24.08
CA HIS A 53 2.45 -49.27 -23.19
C HIS A 53 3.37 -48.83 -22.05
N LEU A 54 4.38 -48.01 -22.36
CA LEU A 54 5.22 -47.38 -21.34
C LEU A 54 4.41 -46.51 -20.36
N ARG A 55 3.45 -45.74 -20.86
CA ARG A 55 2.54 -44.93 -20.08
C ARG A 55 1.73 -45.73 -19.06
N GLU A 56 1.18 -46.86 -19.48
CA GLU A 56 0.40 -47.74 -18.61
C GLU A 56 1.27 -48.40 -17.55
N LEU A 57 2.45 -48.92 -17.90
CA LEU A 57 3.40 -49.51 -16.96
C LEU A 57 3.92 -48.49 -15.95
N VAL A 58 4.30 -47.28 -16.38
CA VAL A 58 4.72 -46.21 -15.47
C VAL A 58 3.62 -45.84 -14.50
N SER A 59 2.38 -45.75 -14.97
CA SER A 59 1.23 -45.43 -14.09
C SER A 59 0.97 -46.56 -13.10
N PHE A 60 1.10 -47.81 -13.52
CA PHE A 60 0.96 -48.97 -12.63
C PHE A 60 2.04 -48.98 -11.54
N ILE A 61 3.31 -48.87 -11.92
CA ILE A 61 4.43 -48.89 -10.96
C ILE A 61 4.33 -47.73 -9.99
N ALA A 62 4.02 -46.53 -10.46
CA ALA A 62 3.83 -45.36 -9.58
C ALA A 62 2.70 -45.55 -8.57
N GLN A 63 1.67 -46.33 -8.92
CA GLN A 63 0.57 -46.68 -8.00
C GLN A 63 0.97 -47.68 -6.92
N VAL A 64 1.92 -48.60 -7.22
CA VAL A 64 2.32 -49.71 -6.37
C VAL A 64 3.67 -49.45 -5.66
N ALA A 65 4.42 -48.44 -6.04
CA ALA A 65 5.77 -48.14 -5.54
C ALA A 65 5.88 -48.10 -4.00
N THR A 66 4.82 -47.71 -3.28
CA THR A 66 4.81 -47.73 -1.80
C THR A 66 4.85 -49.13 -1.20
N CYS A 67 4.42 -50.15 -1.95
CA CYS A 67 4.41 -51.56 -1.47
C CYS A 67 5.80 -52.19 -1.58
N TYR A 68 6.63 -51.76 -2.51
CA TYR A 68 7.96 -52.30 -2.78
C TYR A 68 9.04 -51.23 -2.83
N PRO A 69 9.36 -50.57 -1.73
CA PRO A 69 10.27 -49.44 -1.70
C PRO A 69 11.71 -49.78 -2.07
N LYS A 70 12.16 -51.00 -1.84
CA LYS A 70 13.52 -51.44 -2.16
C LYS A 70 13.71 -51.64 -3.66
N GLU A 71 12.77 -52.31 -4.29
CA GLU A 71 12.79 -52.64 -5.71
C GLU A 71 12.54 -51.41 -6.60
N THR A 72 11.73 -50.47 -6.13
CA THR A 72 11.37 -49.27 -6.88
C THR A 72 12.20 -48.00 -6.50
N ALA A 73 13.30 -48.17 -5.76
CA ALA A 73 14.11 -47.04 -5.29
C ALA A 73 14.68 -46.19 -6.46
N GLU A 74 15.05 -46.79 -7.57
CA GLU A 74 15.60 -46.13 -8.74
C GLU A 74 14.53 -45.53 -9.68
N PHE A 75 13.28 -45.99 -9.56
CA PHE A 75 12.21 -45.63 -10.46
C PHE A 75 11.97 -44.11 -10.58
N PRO A 76 11.94 -43.31 -9.52
CA PRO A 76 11.78 -41.88 -9.62
C PRO A 76 12.90 -41.19 -10.41
N GLN A 77 14.16 -41.64 -10.20
CA GLN A 77 15.31 -41.10 -10.90
C GLN A 77 15.26 -41.46 -12.40
N GLN A 78 14.84 -42.69 -12.73
CA GLN A 78 14.64 -43.11 -14.11
C GLN A 78 13.60 -42.28 -14.84
N ILE A 79 12.47 -41.94 -14.20
CA ILE A 79 11.48 -41.04 -14.78
C ILE A 79 12.05 -39.62 -14.93
N ALA A 80 12.83 -39.16 -13.96
CA ALA A 80 13.44 -37.82 -13.98
C ALA A 80 14.45 -37.70 -15.14
N THR A 81 15.34 -38.68 -15.34
CA THR A 81 16.29 -38.71 -16.44
C THR A 81 15.59 -38.75 -17.81
N LEU A 82 14.58 -39.59 -17.95
CA LEU A 82 13.78 -39.68 -19.18
C LEU A 82 13.10 -38.30 -19.49
N LEU A 83 12.56 -37.64 -18.50
CA LEU A 83 11.96 -36.33 -18.67
C LEU A 83 12.97 -35.22 -18.99
N LEU A 84 14.17 -35.25 -18.42
CA LEU A 84 15.18 -34.22 -18.61
C LEU A 84 15.99 -34.39 -19.91
N GLU A 85 16.35 -35.63 -20.24
CA GLU A 85 17.19 -35.92 -21.39
C GLU A 85 16.38 -36.05 -22.68
N SER A 86 15.26 -36.78 -22.64
CA SER A 86 14.46 -37.10 -23.84
C SER A 86 13.25 -36.21 -24.03
N TYR A 87 13.18 -35.04 -23.33
CA TYR A 87 11.98 -34.17 -23.33
C TYR A 87 11.48 -33.83 -24.75
N GLY A 88 12.39 -33.54 -25.68
CA GLY A 88 12.05 -33.14 -27.04
C GLY A 88 11.38 -34.24 -27.87
N SER A 89 11.81 -35.51 -27.71
CA SER A 89 11.33 -36.70 -28.44
C SER A 89 10.05 -37.29 -27.87
N LEU A 90 9.70 -36.95 -26.57
CA LEU A 90 8.51 -37.49 -25.93
C LEU A 90 7.20 -36.89 -26.46
N ALA A 91 6.19 -37.72 -26.70
CA ALA A 91 4.85 -37.26 -27.03
C ALA A 91 4.23 -36.42 -25.89
N PRO A 92 3.39 -35.41 -26.19
CA PRO A 92 2.82 -34.51 -25.16
C PRO A 92 2.05 -35.22 -24.05
N GLU A 93 1.35 -36.31 -24.38
CA GLU A 93 0.61 -37.11 -23.41
C GLU A 93 1.51 -37.86 -22.43
N ILE A 94 2.64 -38.38 -22.91
CA ILE A 94 3.63 -39.05 -22.07
C ILE A 94 4.26 -38.06 -21.09
N ARG A 95 4.68 -36.89 -21.59
CA ARG A 95 5.21 -35.81 -20.74
C ARG A 95 4.27 -35.49 -19.59
N LYS A 96 2.97 -35.32 -19.89
CA LYS A 96 1.94 -35.08 -18.88
C LYS A 96 1.82 -36.21 -17.88
N THR A 97 1.78 -37.46 -18.37
CA THR A 97 1.63 -38.63 -17.50
C THR A 97 2.85 -38.85 -16.60
N LEU A 98 4.08 -38.68 -17.13
CA LEU A 98 5.31 -38.80 -16.35
C LEU A 98 5.36 -37.75 -15.22
N VAL A 99 5.01 -36.48 -15.52
CA VAL A 99 4.94 -35.42 -14.50
C VAL A 99 3.86 -35.73 -13.46
N GLN A 100 2.69 -36.22 -13.87
CA GLN A 100 1.62 -36.62 -12.94
C GLN A 100 2.05 -37.76 -12.03
N ASN A 101 2.79 -38.75 -12.56
CA ASN A 101 3.31 -39.88 -11.78
C ASN A 101 4.39 -39.44 -10.78
N LEU A 102 5.30 -38.51 -11.15
CA LEU A 102 6.25 -37.92 -10.20
C LEU A 102 5.54 -37.21 -9.07
N VAL A 103 4.50 -36.43 -9.36
CA VAL A 103 3.68 -35.76 -8.36
C VAL A 103 2.97 -36.77 -7.46
N MET A 104 2.46 -37.86 -8.02
CA MET A 104 1.84 -38.94 -7.27
C MET A 104 2.83 -39.63 -6.32
N LEU A 105 4.05 -39.93 -6.77
CA LEU A 105 5.12 -40.49 -5.95
C LEU A 105 5.50 -39.56 -4.79
N ARG A 106 5.51 -38.25 -5.04
CA ARG A 106 5.71 -37.22 -3.98
C ARG A 106 4.59 -37.24 -2.96
N ASN A 107 3.33 -37.26 -3.40
CA ASN A 107 2.17 -37.31 -2.49
C ASN A 107 2.13 -38.59 -1.64
N LYS A 108 2.70 -39.67 -2.16
CA LYS A 108 2.86 -40.95 -1.44
C LYS A 108 4.09 -41.01 -0.54
N GLY A 109 4.95 -39.99 -0.54
CA GLY A 109 6.17 -39.95 0.27
C GLY A 109 7.34 -40.77 -0.22
N VAL A 110 7.28 -41.30 -1.46
CA VAL A 110 8.38 -42.06 -2.09
C VAL A 110 9.53 -41.13 -2.49
N ILE A 111 9.19 -39.89 -2.89
CA ILE A 111 10.16 -38.87 -3.31
C ILE A 111 10.14 -37.70 -2.33
N THR A 112 11.31 -37.11 -2.10
CA THR A 112 11.39 -35.86 -1.31
C THR A 112 10.95 -34.65 -2.13
N SER A 113 10.47 -33.57 -1.46
CA SER A 113 10.15 -32.32 -2.14
C SER A 113 11.31 -31.75 -2.96
N ILE A 114 12.54 -31.89 -2.44
CA ILE A 114 13.75 -31.35 -3.09
C ILE A 114 14.02 -32.07 -4.41
N GLU A 115 13.89 -33.39 -4.45
CA GLU A 115 14.07 -34.20 -5.66
C GLU A 115 13.02 -33.87 -6.71
N LEU A 116 11.74 -33.80 -6.32
CA LEU A 116 10.67 -33.39 -7.22
C LEU A 116 10.95 -31.99 -7.81
N LEU A 117 11.32 -31.01 -6.99
CA LEU A 117 11.55 -29.65 -7.44
C LEU A 117 12.79 -29.54 -8.35
N LYS A 118 13.86 -30.30 -8.10
CA LYS A 118 15.02 -30.38 -8.99
C LYS A 118 14.67 -30.86 -10.40
N THR A 119 13.66 -31.71 -10.54
CA THR A 119 13.19 -32.18 -11.85
C THR A 119 12.20 -31.19 -12.50
N LEU A 120 11.31 -30.56 -11.73
CA LEU A 120 10.28 -29.67 -12.25
C LEU A 120 10.77 -28.29 -12.67
N PHE A 121 11.78 -27.72 -12.01
CA PHE A 121 12.30 -26.39 -12.37
C PHE A 121 12.88 -26.32 -13.77
N PRO A 122 13.76 -27.23 -14.23
CA PRO A 122 14.26 -27.20 -15.59
C PRO A 122 13.20 -27.48 -16.67
N LEU A 123 12.07 -28.10 -16.28
CA LEU A 123 10.97 -28.39 -17.23
C LEU A 123 10.12 -27.17 -17.55
N LEU A 124 10.03 -26.19 -16.62
CA LEU A 124 9.20 -25.00 -16.82
C LEU A 124 9.54 -24.22 -18.10
N PRO A 125 10.81 -23.85 -18.37
CA PRO A 125 11.18 -23.13 -19.59
C PRO A 125 11.09 -23.99 -20.84
N ARG A 126 11.36 -25.30 -20.73
CA ARG A 126 11.34 -26.26 -21.86
C ARG A 126 9.92 -26.60 -22.31
N THR A 127 8.92 -26.45 -21.43
CA THR A 127 7.53 -26.84 -21.71
C THR A 127 6.87 -25.85 -22.65
N THR A 128 6.43 -26.28 -23.83
CA THR A 128 5.69 -25.46 -24.80
C THR A 128 4.18 -25.43 -24.49
N SER A 129 3.63 -26.52 -23.93
CA SER A 129 2.20 -26.64 -23.59
C SER A 129 1.83 -25.76 -22.43
N SER A 130 0.89 -24.83 -22.62
CA SER A 130 0.38 -23.93 -21.58
C SER A 130 -0.26 -24.70 -20.43
N THR A 131 -1.05 -25.73 -20.72
CA THR A 131 -1.76 -26.54 -19.70
C THR A 131 -0.79 -27.33 -18.81
N LEU A 132 0.25 -27.93 -19.41
CA LEU A 132 1.28 -28.66 -18.65
C LEU A 132 2.12 -27.70 -17.81
N ARG A 133 2.45 -26.53 -18.35
CA ARG A 133 3.18 -25.47 -17.65
C ARG A 133 2.41 -24.96 -16.44
N ALA A 134 1.12 -24.69 -16.60
CA ALA A 134 0.23 -24.30 -15.51
C ALA A 134 0.13 -25.39 -14.43
N PHE A 135 0.05 -26.67 -14.84
CA PHE A 135 0.04 -27.79 -13.92
C PHE A 135 1.34 -27.89 -13.11
N ILE A 136 2.50 -27.77 -13.75
CA ILE A 136 3.82 -27.79 -13.08
C ILE A 136 3.93 -26.63 -12.10
N ARG A 137 3.59 -25.40 -12.52
CA ARG A 137 3.57 -24.20 -11.67
C ARG A 137 2.68 -24.40 -10.42
N LYS A 138 1.46 -24.85 -10.63
CA LYS A 138 0.50 -25.11 -9.53
C LYS A 138 1.02 -26.18 -8.57
N THR A 139 1.67 -27.23 -9.08
CA THR A 139 2.24 -28.32 -8.26
C THR A 139 3.40 -27.81 -7.41
N ILE A 140 4.33 -27.05 -7.98
CA ILE A 140 5.46 -26.46 -7.26
C ILE A 140 4.96 -25.60 -6.09
N LEU A 141 4.01 -24.71 -6.37
CA LEU A 141 3.45 -23.82 -5.37
C LEU A 141 2.67 -24.57 -4.28
N ALA A 142 1.93 -25.62 -4.65
CA ALA A 142 1.19 -26.44 -3.71
C ALA A 142 2.11 -27.26 -2.80
N ASP A 143 3.22 -27.81 -3.37
CA ASP A 143 4.18 -28.58 -2.58
C ASP A 143 4.93 -27.71 -1.56
N ILE A 144 5.42 -26.54 -2.00
CA ILE A 144 6.10 -25.59 -1.10
C ILE A 144 5.11 -25.08 -0.02
N ARG A 145 3.86 -24.78 -0.38
CA ARG A 145 2.84 -24.36 0.58
C ARG A 145 2.53 -25.44 1.59
N SER A 146 2.32 -26.68 1.13
CA SER A 146 2.00 -27.81 2.04
C SER A 146 3.14 -28.11 3.01
N ALA A 147 4.38 -27.98 2.55
CA ALA A 147 5.57 -28.18 3.39
C ALA A 147 5.75 -27.08 4.45
N ASN A 148 5.19 -25.88 4.24
CA ASN A 148 5.28 -24.74 5.16
C ASN A 148 3.95 -24.49 5.93
N LEU A 149 2.94 -25.35 5.79
CA LEU A 149 1.60 -25.09 6.35
C LEU A 149 1.56 -25.14 7.89
N ARG A 150 2.31 -26.07 8.48
CA ARG A 150 2.33 -26.29 9.95
C ARG A 150 3.44 -25.50 10.63
N SER A 151 4.61 -25.51 10.02
CA SER A 151 5.81 -24.82 10.49
C SER A 151 6.70 -24.49 9.29
N LYS A 152 7.48 -23.40 9.36
CA LYS A 152 8.40 -23.03 8.29
C LYS A 152 9.49 -24.09 8.12
N ASN A 153 9.55 -24.74 6.97
CA ASN A 153 10.58 -25.72 6.66
C ASN A 153 11.82 -25.01 6.11
N HIS A 154 12.70 -24.56 7.02
CA HIS A 154 13.89 -23.81 6.67
C HIS A 154 14.86 -24.54 5.73
N LYS A 155 14.98 -25.88 5.87
CA LYS A 155 15.86 -26.70 5.01
C LYS A 155 15.36 -26.71 3.55
N LEU A 156 14.07 -26.96 3.36
CA LEU A 156 13.44 -26.93 2.05
C LEU A 156 13.50 -25.54 1.44
N ASN A 157 13.07 -24.53 2.21
CA ASN A 157 13.03 -23.14 1.72
C ASN A 157 14.42 -22.68 1.28
N ARG A 158 15.47 -22.95 2.07
CA ARG A 158 16.85 -22.59 1.71
C ARG A 158 17.32 -23.29 0.43
N ALA A 159 17.00 -24.58 0.27
CA ALA A 159 17.37 -25.32 -0.92
C ALA A 159 16.66 -24.78 -2.18
N VAL A 160 15.36 -24.47 -2.05
CA VAL A 160 14.58 -23.94 -3.18
C VAL A 160 15.01 -22.50 -3.53
N GLN A 161 15.24 -21.65 -2.53
CA GLN A 161 15.77 -20.30 -2.74
C GLN A 161 17.13 -20.32 -3.44
N ALA A 162 18.02 -21.23 -3.06
CA ALA A 162 19.32 -21.40 -3.74
C ALA A 162 19.16 -21.85 -5.19
N MET A 163 18.22 -22.75 -5.48
CA MET A 163 17.95 -23.17 -6.87
C MET A 163 17.41 -22.01 -7.72
N LEU A 164 16.48 -21.22 -7.19
CA LEU A 164 15.92 -20.06 -7.89
C LEU A 164 16.97 -18.95 -8.10
N PHE A 165 17.82 -18.72 -7.11
CA PHE A 165 18.94 -17.78 -7.22
C PHE A 165 19.90 -18.22 -8.36
N GLY A 166 20.31 -19.48 -8.37
CA GLY A 166 21.18 -20.02 -9.43
C GLY A 166 20.54 -20.01 -10.83
N MET A 167 19.19 -20.07 -10.94
CA MET A 167 18.50 -19.91 -12.23
C MET A 167 18.64 -18.48 -12.78
N ILE A 168 18.61 -17.47 -11.92
CA ILE A 168 18.79 -16.07 -12.33
C ILE A 168 20.28 -15.80 -12.61
N GLU A 169 21.17 -16.28 -11.75
CA GLU A 169 22.62 -16.06 -11.85
C GLU A 169 23.21 -16.61 -13.16
N ARG A 170 22.78 -17.78 -13.61
CA ARG A 170 23.22 -18.38 -14.89
C ARG A 170 22.91 -17.52 -16.11
N GLY A 171 21.94 -16.61 -16.01
CA GLY A 171 21.59 -15.69 -17.09
C GLY A 171 22.29 -14.33 -17.04
N MET A 172 23.11 -14.07 -15.99
CA MET A 172 23.72 -12.75 -15.76
C MET A 172 24.93 -12.46 -16.66
N ASP A 173 25.58 -13.46 -17.23
CA ASP A 173 26.81 -13.33 -18.00
C ASP A 173 26.63 -12.71 -19.41
N GLY A 174 25.45 -12.19 -19.71
CA GLY A 174 25.09 -11.58 -21.00
C GLY A 174 25.20 -10.07 -21.04
N GLU A 175 25.49 -9.50 -22.23
CA GLU A 175 25.28 -8.06 -22.42
C GLU A 175 23.81 -7.69 -22.39
N VAL A 176 23.48 -6.54 -21.80
CA VAL A 176 22.10 -5.99 -21.81
C VAL A 176 21.70 -5.65 -23.26
N LEU A 177 20.76 -6.41 -23.79
CA LEU A 177 20.31 -6.27 -25.17
C LEU A 177 19.47 -5.01 -25.39
N GLY A 178 18.69 -4.59 -24.40
CA GLY A 178 17.75 -3.48 -24.50
C GLY A 178 16.52 -3.82 -25.37
N ASP A 179 15.55 -2.93 -25.40
CA ASP A 179 14.31 -3.05 -26.17
C ASP A 179 14.22 -2.08 -27.37
N ARG A 180 15.12 -1.12 -27.44
CA ARG A 180 15.13 -0.09 -28.49
C ARG A 180 15.77 -0.55 -29.79
N GLY A 181 16.64 -1.55 -29.73
CA GLY A 181 17.24 -2.17 -30.92
C GLY A 181 16.41 -3.39 -31.34
N LYS A 182 15.76 -3.32 -32.49
CA LYS A 182 15.62 -4.51 -33.30
C LYS A 182 17.06 -4.92 -33.69
N LEU A 183 17.84 -5.33 -32.73
CA LEU A 183 18.99 -6.14 -32.98
C LEU A 183 18.39 -7.38 -33.62
N ARG A 184 18.38 -7.40 -34.95
CA ARG A 184 18.47 -8.62 -35.72
C ARG A 184 19.61 -9.35 -35.05
N ALA A 185 19.27 -10.13 -34.04
CA ALA A 185 20.20 -10.97 -33.33
C ALA A 185 20.88 -11.76 -34.46
N ALA A 186 22.14 -11.60 -34.57
CA ALA A 186 22.93 -12.53 -35.36
C ALA A 186 22.48 -13.90 -34.88
N ALA A 187 21.76 -14.64 -35.72
CA ALA A 187 21.24 -15.94 -35.42
C ALA A 187 22.42 -16.85 -35.14
N GLY A 188 22.82 -16.99 -33.90
CA GLY A 188 23.95 -17.79 -33.48
C GLY A 188 23.58 -18.58 -32.22
N PRO A 189 24.25 -19.68 -31.93
CA PRO A 189 23.97 -20.56 -30.78
C PRO A 189 24.08 -19.86 -29.43
N THR A 190 24.75 -18.70 -29.36
CA THR A 190 24.83 -17.85 -28.18
C THR A 190 23.51 -17.11 -27.91
N ALA A 191 22.76 -16.73 -28.95
CA ALA A 191 21.47 -16.07 -28.82
C ALA A 191 20.39 -17.03 -28.30
N GLU A 192 20.40 -18.27 -28.71
CA GLU A 192 19.46 -19.29 -28.23
C GLU A 192 19.72 -19.63 -26.76
N ARG A 193 20.99 -19.75 -26.34
CA ARG A 193 21.35 -19.95 -24.94
C ARG A 193 20.92 -18.77 -24.05
N SER A 194 21.12 -17.54 -24.51
CA SER A 194 20.71 -16.36 -23.74
C SER A 194 19.18 -16.25 -23.64
N ALA A 195 18.44 -16.63 -24.68
CA ALA A 195 16.97 -16.67 -24.64
C ALA A 195 16.47 -17.72 -23.63
N HIS A 196 17.06 -18.94 -23.67
CA HIS A 196 16.69 -20.03 -22.77
C HIS A 196 16.98 -19.66 -21.28
N ASN A 197 18.15 -19.09 -21.02
CA ASN A 197 18.51 -18.62 -19.68
C ASN A 197 17.59 -17.49 -19.21
N GLY A 198 17.14 -16.62 -20.12
CA GLY A 198 16.15 -15.58 -19.82
C GLY A 198 14.78 -16.14 -19.43
N ASP A 199 14.34 -17.23 -20.07
CA ASP A 199 13.09 -17.89 -19.72
C ASP A 199 13.20 -18.61 -18.36
N GLU A 200 14.35 -19.23 -18.03
CA GLU A 200 14.60 -19.80 -16.70
C GLU A 200 14.54 -18.72 -15.61
N ALA A 201 15.23 -17.61 -15.80
CA ALA A 201 15.24 -16.48 -14.86
C ALA A 201 13.84 -15.88 -14.70
N MET A 202 13.07 -15.76 -15.78
CA MET A 202 11.69 -15.27 -15.71
C MET A 202 10.82 -16.14 -14.83
N TRP A 203 10.91 -17.48 -14.96
CA TRP A 203 10.17 -18.39 -14.10
C TRP A 203 10.59 -18.31 -12.64
N ALA A 204 11.88 -18.11 -12.37
CA ALA A 204 12.36 -17.91 -11.02
C ALA A 204 11.72 -16.66 -10.38
N VAL A 205 11.67 -15.54 -11.11
CA VAL A 205 11.03 -14.30 -10.63
C VAL A 205 9.53 -14.49 -10.42
N VAL A 206 8.82 -15.11 -11.37
CA VAL A 206 7.36 -15.35 -11.27
C VAL A 206 7.02 -16.23 -10.06
N LEU A 207 7.73 -17.33 -9.85
CA LEU A 207 7.51 -18.22 -8.72
C LEU A 207 7.80 -17.52 -7.38
N THR A 208 8.89 -16.77 -7.32
CA THR A 208 9.27 -16.00 -6.12
C THR A 208 8.20 -14.96 -5.77
N LYS A 209 7.70 -14.23 -6.77
CA LYS A 209 6.62 -13.27 -6.63
C LYS A 209 5.33 -13.91 -6.11
N GLU A 210 4.94 -15.08 -6.64
CA GLU A 210 3.75 -15.78 -6.17
C GLU A 210 3.87 -16.29 -4.73
N LEU A 211 5.05 -16.79 -4.35
CA LEU A 211 5.32 -17.25 -2.99
C LEU A 211 5.30 -16.08 -1.99
N TRP A 212 5.79 -14.90 -2.42
CA TRP A 212 5.68 -13.66 -1.66
C TRP A 212 4.22 -13.21 -1.52
N LYS A 213 3.46 -13.12 -2.61
CA LYS A 213 2.02 -12.76 -2.59
C LYS A 213 1.18 -13.67 -1.70
N LYS A 214 1.55 -14.96 -1.62
CA LYS A 214 0.87 -15.94 -0.74
C LYS A 214 1.35 -15.90 0.72
N GLY A 215 2.27 -15.02 1.08
CA GLY A 215 2.80 -14.86 2.43
C GLY A 215 3.65 -16.04 2.93
N ILE A 216 4.10 -16.94 2.04
CA ILE A 216 4.90 -18.11 2.42
C ILE A 216 6.35 -17.70 2.67
N TRP A 217 6.87 -16.81 1.83
CA TRP A 217 8.23 -16.31 1.90
C TRP A 217 8.25 -14.79 2.07
N ASN A 218 8.53 -14.33 3.26
CA ASN A 218 8.68 -12.90 3.58
C ASN A 218 10.10 -12.61 4.10
N ASP A 219 11.10 -13.31 3.55
CA ASP A 219 12.49 -13.25 4.02
C ASP A 219 13.35 -12.35 3.11
N THR A 220 14.44 -11.78 3.68
CA THR A 220 15.44 -10.99 2.95
C THR A 220 16.05 -11.73 1.77
N LYS A 221 16.22 -13.06 1.87
CA LYS A 221 16.74 -13.91 0.77
C LYS A 221 15.83 -13.92 -0.44
N THR A 222 14.52 -13.91 -0.22
CA THR A 222 13.51 -13.83 -1.29
C THR A 222 13.62 -12.50 -2.03
N VAL A 223 13.77 -11.41 -1.28
CA VAL A 223 13.99 -10.08 -1.87
C VAL A 223 15.29 -10.01 -2.64
N SER A 224 16.38 -10.62 -2.13
CA SER A 224 17.69 -10.68 -2.82
C SER A 224 17.62 -11.42 -4.17
N ILE A 225 16.80 -12.48 -4.28
CA ILE A 225 16.58 -13.19 -5.56
C ILE A 225 15.96 -12.24 -6.59
N VAL A 226 14.92 -11.50 -6.20
CA VAL A 226 14.25 -10.55 -7.12
C VAL A 226 15.14 -9.34 -7.40
N ALA A 227 15.90 -8.85 -6.41
CA ALA A 227 16.85 -7.77 -6.58
C ALA A 227 17.92 -8.10 -7.61
N LEU A 228 18.44 -9.34 -7.61
CA LEU A 228 19.36 -9.80 -8.64
C LEU A 228 18.71 -9.76 -10.04
N GLY A 229 17.42 -10.11 -10.14
CA GLY A 229 16.66 -10.05 -11.39
C GLY A 229 16.54 -8.63 -11.98
N CYS A 230 16.63 -7.57 -11.17
CA CYS A 230 16.64 -6.19 -11.65
C CYS A 230 17.87 -5.84 -12.49
N PHE A 231 18.94 -6.62 -12.40
CA PHE A 231 20.18 -6.43 -13.18
C PHE A 231 20.33 -7.40 -14.34
N HIS A 232 19.34 -8.26 -14.56
CA HIS A 232 19.39 -9.29 -15.59
C HIS A 232 19.45 -8.68 -16.99
N PRO A 233 20.26 -9.20 -17.94
CA PRO A 233 20.42 -8.64 -19.27
C PRO A 233 19.14 -8.70 -20.11
N VAL A 234 18.23 -9.63 -19.83
CA VAL A 234 16.95 -9.76 -20.53
C VAL A 234 15.91 -8.80 -19.93
N MET A 235 15.41 -7.88 -20.75
CA MET A 235 14.48 -6.82 -20.36
C MET A 235 13.19 -7.32 -19.71
N LYS A 236 12.65 -8.46 -20.15
CA LYS A 236 11.43 -9.04 -19.57
C LYS A 236 11.61 -9.41 -18.10
N VAL A 237 12.76 -10.02 -17.77
CA VAL A 237 13.11 -10.41 -16.39
C VAL A 237 13.31 -9.16 -15.54
N GLN A 238 14.03 -8.17 -16.08
CA GLN A 238 14.27 -6.89 -15.41
C GLN A 238 12.95 -6.17 -15.10
N SER A 239 12.06 -6.01 -16.10
CA SER A 239 10.74 -5.40 -15.89
C SER A 239 9.91 -6.13 -14.84
N ALA A 240 9.85 -7.48 -14.91
CA ALA A 240 9.09 -8.27 -13.94
C ALA A 240 9.61 -8.09 -12.50
N SER A 241 10.93 -8.01 -12.33
CA SER A 241 11.57 -7.76 -11.04
C SER A 241 11.32 -6.35 -10.53
N VAL A 242 11.40 -5.34 -11.41
CA VAL A 242 11.08 -3.94 -11.06
C VAL A 242 9.61 -3.79 -10.65
N HIS A 243 8.70 -4.40 -11.40
CA HIS A 243 7.27 -4.38 -11.06
C HIS A 243 6.97 -5.07 -9.72
N PHE A 244 7.72 -6.09 -9.33
CA PHE A 244 7.59 -6.67 -7.99
C PHE A 244 7.79 -5.63 -6.89
N PHE A 245 8.84 -4.80 -6.98
CA PHE A 245 9.10 -3.74 -6.01
C PHE A 245 8.12 -2.56 -6.12
N LEU A 246 7.64 -2.27 -7.32
CA LEU A 246 6.68 -1.19 -7.55
C LEU A 246 5.24 -1.57 -7.17
N GLY A 247 4.92 -2.85 -7.03
CA GLY A 247 3.57 -3.31 -6.68
C GLY A 247 2.53 -3.15 -7.79
N SER A 248 2.94 -2.84 -9.02
CA SER A 248 2.03 -2.48 -10.13
C SER A 248 1.43 -3.66 -10.91
N ASP A 249 1.79 -4.89 -10.54
CA ASP A 249 1.47 -6.10 -11.32
C ASP A 249 0.10 -6.74 -11.02
N ASP A 250 -0.78 -6.08 -10.29
CA ASP A 250 -2.04 -6.70 -9.88
C ASP A 250 -3.13 -6.68 -10.95
N GLU A 251 -2.89 -6.04 -12.11
CA GLU A 251 -3.94 -5.86 -13.12
C GLU A 251 -3.99 -6.96 -14.19
N ASP A 252 -2.88 -7.63 -14.52
CA ASP A 252 -2.79 -8.48 -15.72
C ASP A 252 -2.76 -10.00 -15.48
N GLU A 253 -2.49 -10.49 -14.25
CA GLU A 253 -2.29 -11.93 -14.02
C GLU A 253 -3.50 -12.70 -13.46
N ASP A 254 -4.58 -12.03 -13.06
CA ASP A 254 -5.79 -12.68 -12.54
C ASP A 254 -6.72 -13.25 -13.64
N SER A 255 -6.30 -13.25 -14.91
CA SER A 255 -7.12 -13.79 -16.01
C SER A 255 -7.13 -15.31 -16.10
N ASP A 256 -6.22 -16.01 -15.41
CA ASP A 256 -6.13 -17.48 -15.41
C ASP A 256 -6.81 -18.17 -14.22
N ASP A 257 -7.30 -17.41 -13.21
CA ASP A 257 -8.18 -17.97 -12.19
C ASP A 257 -9.61 -17.95 -12.72
N GLU A 258 -10.09 -19.09 -13.20
CA GLU A 258 -11.48 -19.39 -13.63
C GLU A 258 -12.55 -19.14 -12.53
N ASP A 259 -12.18 -18.73 -11.35
CA ASP A 259 -13.05 -18.14 -10.33
C ASP A 259 -13.21 -16.62 -10.57
N ALA A 260 -13.63 -16.22 -11.77
CA ALA A 260 -14.09 -14.87 -12.03
C ALA A 260 -15.20 -14.53 -11.03
N ILE A 261 -14.85 -13.78 -9.97
CA ILE A 261 -15.83 -13.32 -8.99
C ILE A 261 -16.80 -12.43 -9.76
N PRO A 262 -18.05 -12.84 -9.91
CA PRO A 262 -19.01 -12.10 -10.70
C PRO A 262 -19.18 -10.70 -10.13
N ASP A 263 -19.29 -9.72 -10.99
CA ASP A 263 -19.45 -8.32 -10.61
C ASP A 263 -20.63 -8.16 -9.65
N ILE A 264 -20.54 -7.24 -8.70
CA ILE A 264 -21.58 -7.02 -7.67
C ILE A 264 -22.96 -6.82 -8.32
N LYS A 265 -22.99 -6.16 -9.50
CA LYS A 265 -24.22 -5.98 -10.28
C LYS A 265 -24.77 -7.32 -10.79
N SER A 266 -23.93 -8.23 -11.24
CA SER A 266 -24.36 -9.57 -11.70
C SER A 266 -24.84 -10.45 -10.54
N LEU A 267 -24.24 -10.29 -9.35
CA LEU A 267 -24.69 -10.97 -8.14
C LEU A 267 -26.07 -10.44 -7.66
N GLN A 268 -26.31 -9.15 -7.77
CA GLN A 268 -27.61 -8.54 -7.48
C GLN A 268 -28.68 -9.01 -8.47
N HIS A 269 -28.35 -9.05 -9.76
CA HIS A 269 -29.23 -9.57 -10.81
C HIS A 269 -29.54 -11.07 -10.63
N GLN A 270 -28.55 -11.88 -10.24
CA GLN A 270 -28.79 -13.29 -9.88
C GLN A 270 -29.73 -13.44 -8.68
N ARG A 271 -29.68 -12.50 -7.71
CA ARG A 271 -30.60 -12.50 -6.56
C ARG A 271 -32.05 -12.19 -6.95
N GLU A 272 -32.24 -11.39 -7.98
CA GLU A 272 -33.61 -11.08 -8.51
C GLU A 272 -34.23 -12.25 -9.25
N ILE A 273 -33.40 -13.01 -10.00
CA ILE A 273 -33.88 -14.10 -10.87
C ILE A 273 -34.04 -15.43 -10.11
N LYS A 274 -33.15 -15.75 -9.17
CA LYS A 274 -33.14 -17.06 -8.47
C LYS A 274 -34.11 -17.09 -7.29
N LYS A 275 -34.72 -18.29 -7.02
CA LYS A 275 -35.56 -18.51 -5.83
C LYS A 275 -34.85 -18.09 -4.56
N LYS A 276 -35.48 -17.25 -3.74
CA LYS A 276 -34.92 -16.75 -2.46
C LYS A 276 -34.95 -17.87 -1.42
N THR A 277 -33.80 -18.54 -1.24
CA THR A 277 -33.59 -19.51 -0.16
C THR A 277 -32.49 -19.01 0.75
N ARG A 278 -32.61 -19.25 2.07
CA ARG A 278 -31.58 -18.83 3.07
C ARG A 278 -30.15 -19.31 2.71
N SER A 279 -30.03 -20.48 2.08
CA SER A 279 -28.74 -21.04 1.65
C SER A 279 -28.13 -20.23 0.50
N ILE A 280 -28.93 -19.87 -0.48
CA ILE A 280 -28.49 -19.06 -1.64
C ILE A 280 -28.14 -17.64 -1.18
N ASP A 281 -28.94 -17.02 -0.31
CA ASP A 281 -28.67 -15.69 0.23
C ASP A 281 -27.33 -15.66 0.99
N ARG A 282 -27.05 -16.64 1.85
CA ARG A 282 -25.75 -16.76 2.54
C ARG A 282 -24.58 -16.94 1.57
N LYS A 283 -24.78 -17.69 0.47
CA LYS A 283 -23.75 -17.90 -0.54
C LYS A 283 -23.46 -16.62 -1.34
N LEU A 284 -24.52 -15.91 -1.72
CA LEU A 284 -24.42 -14.61 -2.39
C LEU A 284 -23.80 -13.52 -1.48
N GLU A 285 -24.17 -13.52 -0.21
CA GLU A 285 -23.57 -12.58 0.76
C GLU A 285 -22.07 -12.83 0.95
N LYS A 286 -21.64 -14.10 1.06
CA LYS A 286 -20.22 -14.47 1.10
C LYS A 286 -19.49 -14.04 -0.18
N GLN A 287 -20.10 -14.21 -1.35
CA GLN A 287 -19.53 -13.79 -2.61
C GLN A 287 -19.47 -12.25 -2.71
N ALA A 288 -20.49 -11.54 -2.26
CA ALA A 288 -20.53 -10.09 -2.22
C ALA A 288 -19.47 -9.51 -1.23
N LYS A 289 -19.30 -10.15 -0.05
CA LYS A 289 -18.23 -9.78 0.89
C LYS A 289 -16.84 -10.01 0.28
N LYS A 290 -16.63 -11.13 -0.43
CA LYS A 290 -15.37 -11.38 -1.17
C LYS A 290 -15.13 -10.35 -2.28
N ALA A 291 -16.16 -10.03 -3.07
CA ALA A 291 -16.08 -9.02 -4.12
C ALA A 291 -15.79 -7.62 -3.55
N LYS A 292 -16.43 -7.25 -2.42
CA LYS A 292 -16.18 -5.98 -1.73
C LYS A 292 -14.76 -5.92 -1.16
N LYS A 293 -14.27 -7.02 -0.55
CA LYS A 293 -12.89 -7.11 -0.04
C LYS A 293 -11.88 -7.02 -1.18
N LYS A 294 -12.12 -7.70 -2.32
CA LYS A 294 -11.25 -7.61 -3.50
C LYS A 294 -11.26 -6.20 -4.10
N ARG A 295 -12.41 -5.51 -4.11
CA ARG A 295 -12.51 -4.10 -4.56
C ARG A 295 -11.78 -3.13 -3.62
N GLN A 296 -11.86 -3.34 -2.31
CA GLN A 296 -11.08 -2.58 -1.33
C GLN A 296 -9.58 -2.85 -1.48
N GLN A 297 -9.17 -4.11 -1.67
CA GLN A 297 -7.79 -4.46 -1.98
C GLN A 297 -7.32 -3.84 -3.30
N LYS A 298 -8.17 -3.79 -4.33
CA LYS A 298 -7.85 -3.13 -5.61
C LYS A 298 -7.69 -1.61 -5.46
N ASN A 299 -8.46 -0.96 -4.60
CA ASN A 299 -8.28 0.46 -4.28
C ASN A 299 -7.01 0.72 -3.45
N ASN A 300 -6.55 -0.28 -2.69
CA ASN A 300 -5.28 -0.23 -1.95
C ASN A 300 -4.09 -0.77 -2.78
N ALA A 301 -4.34 -1.29 -3.97
CA ALA A 301 -3.32 -1.91 -4.85
C ALA A 301 -2.37 -0.90 -5.51
N THR A 302 -2.56 0.40 -5.30
CA THR A 302 -1.55 1.43 -5.56
C THR A 302 -0.47 1.47 -4.45
N SER A 303 -0.63 0.66 -3.39
CA SER A 303 0.39 0.58 -2.37
C SER A 303 1.60 -0.18 -2.90
N THR A 304 2.71 0.52 -2.98
CA THR A 304 4.05 -0.03 -3.23
C THR A 304 4.30 -1.20 -2.30
N ASN A 305 5.05 -2.19 -2.75
CA ASN A 305 5.43 -3.34 -1.93
C ASN A 305 6.48 -2.94 -0.89
N PHE A 306 6.07 -2.13 0.09
CA PHE A 306 6.92 -1.59 1.15
C PHE A 306 7.72 -2.64 1.90
N PRO A 307 7.13 -3.77 2.33
CA PRO A 307 7.89 -4.78 3.03
C PRO A 307 9.07 -5.31 2.22
N ALA A 308 8.96 -5.37 0.90
CA ALA A 308 10.04 -5.80 0.04
C ALA A 308 11.18 -4.78 -0.03
N LEU A 309 10.87 -3.48 -0.05
CA LEU A 309 11.89 -2.43 -0.03
C LEU A 309 12.65 -2.39 1.30
N GLN A 310 11.96 -2.61 2.42
CA GLN A 310 12.57 -2.66 3.76
C GLN A 310 13.58 -3.81 3.90
N LEU A 311 13.30 -4.95 3.29
CA LEU A 311 14.11 -6.16 3.38
C LEU A 311 15.28 -6.20 2.37
N LEU A 312 15.58 -5.11 1.69
CA LEU A 312 16.77 -4.99 0.85
C LEU A 312 18.03 -5.03 1.71
N ASN A 313 18.95 -5.95 1.41
CA ASN A 313 20.16 -6.16 2.23
C ASN A 313 21.15 -4.99 2.16
N ASP A 314 21.41 -4.46 0.96
CA ASP A 314 22.31 -3.32 0.74
C ASP A 314 21.64 -2.34 -0.24
N PRO A 315 20.82 -1.43 0.27
CA PRO A 315 20.07 -0.51 -0.57
C PRO A 315 20.98 0.51 -1.28
N GLN A 316 22.13 0.92 -0.72
CA GLN A 316 23.03 1.87 -1.36
C GLN A 316 23.68 1.26 -2.61
N SER A 317 24.36 0.11 -2.49
CA SER A 317 24.97 -0.58 -3.63
C SER A 317 23.92 -0.99 -4.68
N PHE A 318 22.69 -1.35 -4.25
CA PHE A 318 21.60 -1.64 -5.16
C PHE A 318 21.19 -0.41 -5.98
N ALA A 319 21.04 0.75 -5.32
CA ALA A 319 20.67 2.00 -5.97
C ALA A 319 21.75 2.49 -6.93
N GLU A 320 23.04 2.41 -6.53
CA GLU A 320 24.17 2.79 -7.39
C GLU A 320 24.28 1.90 -8.62
N LYS A 321 24.19 0.57 -8.46
CA LYS A 321 24.18 -0.36 -9.59
C LYS A 321 22.99 -0.12 -10.52
N LEU A 322 21.82 0.22 -9.96
CA LEU A 322 20.63 0.52 -10.76
C LEU A 322 20.83 1.81 -11.58
N TYR A 323 21.44 2.83 -10.96
CA TYR A 323 21.82 4.07 -11.64
C TYR A 323 22.87 3.82 -12.73
N ASP A 324 23.90 3.05 -12.46
CA ASP A 324 24.95 2.71 -13.43
C ASP A 324 24.36 1.96 -14.62
N ASN A 325 23.47 1.00 -14.38
CA ASN A 325 22.76 0.30 -15.43
C ASN A 325 21.92 1.26 -16.29
N LEU A 326 21.18 2.16 -15.65
CA LEU A 326 20.37 3.17 -16.33
C LEU A 326 21.22 4.14 -17.18
N ASN A 327 22.35 4.61 -16.65
CA ASN A 327 23.23 5.55 -17.33
C ASN A 327 24.05 4.88 -18.45
N ARG A 328 24.58 3.67 -18.20
CA ARG A 328 25.42 2.92 -19.14
C ARG A 328 24.64 2.48 -20.39
N TYR A 329 23.41 2.00 -20.19
CA TYR A 329 22.58 1.45 -21.26
C TYR A 329 21.46 2.39 -21.71
N ASP A 330 21.58 3.69 -21.42
CA ASP A 330 20.56 4.70 -21.73
C ASP A 330 20.07 4.65 -23.20
N LYS A 331 20.96 4.49 -24.16
CA LYS A 331 20.62 4.42 -25.59
C LYS A 331 19.88 3.15 -25.99
N ARG A 332 20.04 2.07 -25.23
CA ARG A 332 19.46 0.75 -25.52
C ARG A 332 18.05 0.59 -24.95
N PHE A 333 17.68 1.39 -23.94
CA PHE A 333 16.40 1.32 -23.26
C PHE A 333 15.33 2.19 -23.90
N SER A 334 14.09 1.69 -23.96
CA SER A 334 12.90 2.51 -24.27
C SER A 334 12.62 3.51 -23.16
N LEU A 335 11.85 4.55 -23.46
CA LEU A 335 11.45 5.53 -22.47
C LEU A 335 10.64 4.91 -21.31
N GLU A 336 9.75 3.97 -21.62
CA GLU A 336 8.92 3.30 -20.62
C GLU A 336 9.76 2.50 -19.63
N HIS A 337 10.74 1.76 -20.14
CA HIS A 337 11.64 1.01 -19.28
C HIS A 337 12.54 1.92 -18.41
N LYS A 338 13.04 3.02 -18.99
CA LYS A 338 13.77 4.04 -18.20
C LYS A 338 12.93 4.59 -17.06
N LEU A 339 11.66 4.91 -17.34
CA LEU A 339 10.74 5.40 -16.32
C LEU A 339 10.52 4.38 -15.19
N LEU A 340 10.38 3.09 -15.51
CA LEU A 340 10.26 2.05 -14.51
C LEU A 340 11.51 1.98 -13.61
N LEU A 341 12.71 2.04 -14.21
CA LEU A 341 13.96 2.06 -13.46
C LEU A 341 14.11 3.33 -12.62
N MET A 342 13.75 4.51 -13.16
CA MET A 342 13.75 5.77 -12.41
C MET A 342 12.79 5.73 -11.22
N GLN A 343 11.59 5.18 -11.40
CA GLN A 343 10.60 5.01 -10.34
C GLN A 343 11.10 4.10 -9.23
N LEU A 344 11.72 2.97 -9.58
CA LEU A 344 12.30 2.09 -8.58
C LEU A 344 13.43 2.78 -7.83
N LEU A 345 14.37 3.38 -8.57
CA LEU A 345 15.51 4.08 -7.97
C LEU A 345 15.05 5.21 -7.03
N SER A 346 14.08 6.02 -7.47
CA SER A 346 13.54 7.10 -6.65
C SER A 346 12.87 6.61 -5.37
N ARG A 347 12.16 5.49 -5.42
CA ARG A 347 11.53 4.88 -4.24
C ARG A 347 12.55 4.33 -3.26
N VAL A 348 13.58 3.64 -3.75
CA VAL A 348 14.68 3.12 -2.91
C VAL A 348 15.43 4.28 -2.28
N ALA A 349 15.81 5.30 -3.07
CA ALA A 349 16.53 6.48 -2.57
C ALA A 349 15.72 7.26 -1.53
N GLY A 350 14.44 7.52 -1.80
CA GLY A 350 13.57 8.27 -0.88
C GLY A 350 13.28 7.50 0.41
N TYR A 351 13.03 6.18 0.32
CA TYR A 351 12.71 5.36 1.49
C TYR A 351 13.92 5.20 2.44
N HIS A 352 15.06 4.82 1.90
CA HIS A 352 16.28 4.59 2.66
C HIS A 352 17.13 5.86 2.88
N LYS A 353 16.67 7.03 2.39
CA LYS A 353 17.37 8.32 2.46
C LYS A 353 18.79 8.27 1.87
N LEU A 354 18.92 7.68 0.67
CA LEU A 354 20.19 7.46 0.00
C LEU A 354 20.57 8.63 -0.89
N CYS A 355 21.83 9.01 -0.90
CA CYS A 355 22.36 10.10 -1.74
C CYS A 355 22.97 9.55 -3.02
N VAL A 356 22.18 9.45 -4.10
CA VAL A 356 22.65 9.10 -5.45
C VAL A 356 22.69 10.36 -6.30
N LEU A 357 23.75 11.17 -6.15
CA LEU A 357 23.84 12.51 -6.78
C LEU A 357 23.80 12.47 -8.30
N GLY A 358 24.38 11.46 -8.93
CA GLY A 358 24.35 11.27 -10.38
C GLY A 358 22.93 11.15 -10.97
N PHE A 359 21.97 10.70 -10.17
CA PHE A 359 20.59 10.57 -10.58
C PHE A 359 19.94 11.94 -10.91
N TYR A 360 20.25 12.98 -10.14
CA TYR A 360 19.72 14.32 -10.37
C TYR A 360 20.23 14.91 -11.69
N THR A 361 21.52 14.76 -11.98
CA THR A 361 22.11 15.20 -13.26
C THR A 361 21.57 14.39 -14.44
N TYR A 362 21.24 13.12 -14.24
CA TYR A 362 20.63 12.28 -15.25
C TYR A 362 19.20 12.72 -15.56
N ILE A 363 18.37 12.99 -14.54
CA ILE A 363 16.97 13.42 -14.71
C ILE A 363 16.87 14.74 -15.45
N VAL A 364 17.78 15.70 -15.22
CA VAL A 364 17.79 17.02 -15.90
C VAL A 364 17.70 16.89 -17.42
N ARG A 365 18.28 15.84 -18.01
CA ARG A 365 18.22 15.58 -19.46
C ARG A 365 16.81 15.31 -19.98
N TYR A 366 15.91 14.85 -19.13
CA TYR A 366 14.52 14.48 -19.45
C TYR A 366 13.51 15.54 -19.00
N LEU A 367 13.94 16.58 -18.28
CA LEU A 367 13.08 17.67 -17.82
C LEU A 367 12.83 18.69 -18.94
N THR A 368 11.99 18.31 -19.89
CA THR A 368 11.51 19.19 -20.94
C THR A 368 9.99 19.09 -21.05
N HIS A 369 9.30 20.19 -21.29
CA HIS A 369 7.84 20.20 -21.37
C HIS A 369 7.28 19.39 -22.56
N LYS A 370 8.10 19.07 -23.55
CA LYS A 370 7.73 18.29 -24.75
C LYS A 370 7.92 16.76 -24.54
N GLN A 371 8.53 16.34 -23.43
CA GLN A 371 8.80 14.93 -23.16
C GLN A 371 7.50 14.16 -22.86
N LEU A 372 7.41 12.92 -23.33
CA LEU A 372 6.29 12.04 -22.97
C LEU A 372 6.38 11.63 -21.51
N ARG A 373 5.22 11.48 -20.85
CA ARG A 373 5.11 11.03 -19.44
C ARG A 373 5.90 11.87 -18.45
N VAL A 374 5.97 13.17 -18.67
CA VAL A 374 6.60 14.14 -17.75
C VAL A 374 6.11 14.01 -16.30
N PRO A 375 4.81 13.84 -16.00
CA PRO A 375 4.36 13.69 -14.61
C PRO A 375 5.07 12.55 -13.87
N ALA A 376 5.29 11.41 -14.52
CA ALA A 376 5.98 10.28 -13.91
C ALA A 376 7.47 10.59 -13.61
N ILE A 377 8.12 11.39 -14.46
CA ILE A 377 9.50 11.86 -14.23
C ILE A 377 9.55 12.81 -13.03
N LEU A 378 8.61 13.76 -12.97
CA LEU A 378 8.51 14.72 -11.86
C LEU A 378 8.19 14.03 -10.52
N VAL A 379 7.35 12.99 -10.54
CA VAL A 379 7.08 12.13 -9.38
C VAL A 379 8.36 11.44 -8.93
N ALA A 380 9.10 10.80 -9.86
CA ALA A 380 10.34 10.11 -9.53
C ALA A 380 11.38 11.08 -8.94
N LEU A 381 11.48 12.29 -9.50
CA LEU A 381 12.34 13.32 -8.94
C LEU A 381 11.92 13.72 -7.52
N ALA A 382 10.66 14.11 -7.33
CA ALA A 382 10.16 14.57 -6.03
C ALA A 382 10.28 13.49 -4.96
N GLN A 383 10.13 12.22 -5.34
CA GLN A 383 10.22 11.08 -4.43
C GLN A 383 11.65 10.72 -4.04
N SER A 384 12.64 10.97 -4.91
CA SER A 384 14.05 10.70 -4.61
C SER A 384 14.65 11.70 -3.61
N VAL A 385 14.05 12.87 -3.46
CA VAL A 385 14.54 13.93 -2.57
C VAL A 385 14.15 13.64 -1.12
N HIS A 386 15.09 13.86 -0.23
CA HIS A 386 14.93 13.73 1.23
C HIS A 386 15.79 14.76 1.97
N SER A 387 15.61 14.89 3.27
CA SER A 387 16.27 15.89 4.12
C SER A 387 17.81 15.86 4.10
N LEU A 388 18.41 14.71 3.78
CA LEU A 388 19.87 14.54 3.71
C LEU A 388 20.45 14.83 2.30
N THR A 389 19.59 15.11 1.29
CA THR A 389 20.06 15.42 -0.06
C THR A 389 20.72 16.79 -0.08
N PRO A 390 21.96 16.96 -0.60
CA PRO A 390 22.60 18.27 -0.69
C PRO A 390 21.79 19.25 -1.53
N PRO A 391 21.53 20.47 -1.03
CA PRO A 391 20.76 21.47 -1.75
C PRO A 391 21.43 21.90 -3.07
N ASP A 392 22.77 21.93 -3.12
CA ASP A 392 23.54 22.31 -4.31
C ASP A 392 23.29 21.39 -5.51
N ALA A 393 23.04 20.08 -5.25
CA ALA A 393 22.71 19.13 -6.30
C ALA A 393 21.27 19.31 -6.84
N LEU A 394 20.37 19.86 -6.03
CA LEU A 394 18.96 20.06 -6.40
C LEU A 394 18.71 21.43 -7.04
N LEU A 395 19.50 22.42 -6.72
CA LEU A 395 19.35 23.79 -7.21
C LEU A 395 19.32 23.87 -8.75
N PRO A 396 20.21 23.21 -9.51
CA PRO A 396 20.16 23.18 -10.97
C PRO A 396 18.87 22.50 -11.49
N VAL A 397 18.37 21.50 -10.74
CA VAL A 397 17.15 20.76 -11.09
C VAL A 397 15.93 21.65 -10.93
N VAL A 398 15.82 22.36 -9.80
CA VAL A 398 14.71 23.28 -9.51
C VAL A 398 14.69 24.44 -10.51
N ARG A 399 15.86 25.03 -10.83
CA ARG A 399 15.98 26.04 -11.90
C ARG A 399 15.49 25.50 -13.25
N LYS A 400 15.96 24.30 -13.63
CA LYS A 400 15.56 23.68 -14.89
C LYS A 400 14.04 23.44 -14.98
N ILE A 401 13.41 23.03 -13.86
CA ILE A 401 11.94 22.90 -13.83
C ILE A 401 11.28 24.27 -13.99
N ALA A 402 11.76 25.29 -13.30
CA ALA A 402 11.21 26.63 -13.44
C ALA A 402 11.32 27.14 -14.88
N ASP A 403 12.48 27.05 -15.50
CA ASP A 403 12.75 27.53 -16.85
C ASP A 403 11.92 26.83 -17.93
N GLU A 404 11.75 25.49 -17.81
CA GLU A 404 11.09 24.70 -18.85
C GLU A 404 9.58 24.55 -18.65
N PHE A 405 9.09 24.62 -17.42
CA PHE A 405 7.67 24.36 -17.11
C PHE A 405 6.93 25.60 -16.65
N VAL A 406 7.61 26.58 -16.02
CA VAL A 406 6.94 27.73 -15.41
C VAL A 406 7.22 29.00 -16.19
N HIS A 407 6.78 29.05 -17.45
CA HIS A 407 6.86 30.25 -18.29
C HIS A 407 5.57 30.47 -19.08
N PRO A 408 5.28 31.72 -19.50
CA PRO A 408 4.00 32.07 -20.13
C PRO A 408 3.70 31.38 -21.48
N GLY A 409 4.71 30.77 -22.10
CA GLY A 409 4.56 30.05 -23.38
C GLY A 409 4.05 28.62 -23.26
N VAL A 410 3.80 28.12 -22.06
CA VAL A 410 3.40 26.73 -21.81
C VAL A 410 1.95 26.67 -21.32
N ALA A 411 1.30 25.51 -21.54
CA ALA A 411 -0.06 25.28 -21.09
C ALA A 411 -0.19 25.40 -19.56
N SER A 412 -1.29 25.95 -19.07
CA SER A 412 -1.53 26.20 -17.64
C SER A 412 -1.45 24.93 -16.78
N GLU A 413 -1.81 23.78 -17.34
CA GLU A 413 -1.71 22.48 -16.64
C GLU A 413 -0.26 22.08 -16.41
N VAL A 414 0.63 22.38 -17.36
CA VAL A 414 2.07 22.09 -17.25
C VAL A 414 2.73 23.04 -16.25
N ILE A 415 2.34 24.34 -16.28
CA ILE A 415 2.80 25.31 -15.28
C ILE A 415 2.40 24.86 -13.86
N ALA A 416 1.15 24.43 -13.69
CA ALA A 416 0.68 23.94 -12.40
C ALA A 416 1.44 22.68 -11.95
N ALA A 417 1.72 21.75 -12.86
CA ALA A 417 2.52 20.55 -12.56
C ALA A 417 3.96 20.90 -12.18
N GLY A 418 4.60 21.85 -12.87
CA GLY A 418 5.92 22.37 -12.54
C GLY A 418 5.97 22.98 -11.13
N LEU A 419 5.02 23.87 -10.81
CA LEU A 419 4.91 24.50 -9.48
C LEU A 419 4.66 23.49 -8.37
N ASN A 420 3.78 22.51 -8.59
CA ASN A 420 3.53 21.44 -7.61
C ASN A 420 4.76 20.55 -7.42
N SER A 421 5.49 20.22 -8.49
CA SER A 421 6.73 19.45 -8.40
C SER A 421 7.79 20.19 -7.59
N ILE A 422 7.98 21.49 -7.85
CA ILE A 422 8.89 22.34 -7.06
C ILE A 422 8.45 22.35 -5.59
N ARG A 423 7.16 22.49 -5.32
CA ARG A 423 6.61 22.44 -3.96
C ARG A 423 6.97 21.12 -3.26
N GLU A 424 6.79 19.98 -3.92
CA GLU A 424 7.07 18.67 -3.33
C GLU A 424 8.58 18.43 -3.10
N VAL A 425 9.44 18.93 -4.01
CA VAL A 425 10.89 18.92 -3.84
C VAL A 425 11.30 19.79 -2.64
N CYS A 426 10.81 21.03 -2.59
CA CYS A 426 11.14 21.99 -1.53
C CYS A 426 10.51 21.62 -0.17
N ARG A 427 9.40 20.87 -0.15
CA ARG A 427 8.82 20.31 1.09
C ARG A 427 9.78 19.35 1.79
N ARG A 428 10.57 18.59 1.00
CA ARG A 428 11.55 17.63 1.51
C ARG A 428 12.91 18.26 1.74
N GLN A 429 13.30 19.20 0.87
CA GLN A 429 14.57 19.92 0.99
C GLN A 429 14.34 21.42 0.73
N PRO A 430 14.01 22.18 1.77
CA PRO A 430 13.67 23.60 1.66
C PRO A 430 14.81 24.49 1.15
N TRP A 431 16.04 24.08 1.39
CA TRP A 431 17.25 24.84 1.05
C TRP A 431 17.63 24.77 -0.42
N ALA A 432 16.92 23.95 -1.21
CA ALA A 432 17.13 23.83 -2.67
C ALA A 432 16.51 24.95 -3.50
N MET A 433 16.10 26.07 -2.89
CA MET A 433 15.46 27.22 -3.53
C MET A 433 16.27 28.50 -3.32
N GLU A 434 16.27 29.35 -4.32
CA GLU A 434 16.82 30.71 -4.24
C GLU A 434 15.74 31.76 -3.98
N GLU A 435 16.11 32.87 -3.33
CA GLU A 435 15.16 33.93 -2.97
C GLU A 435 14.53 34.60 -4.21
N ASP A 436 15.34 34.90 -5.23
CA ASP A 436 14.89 35.54 -6.46
C ASP A 436 13.91 34.61 -7.22
N LEU A 437 14.28 33.32 -7.37
CA LEU A 437 13.45 32.34 -8.03
C LEU A 437 12.12 32.13 -7.29
N LEU A 438 12.15 32.10 -5.96
CA LEU A 438 10.94 31.99 -5.15
C LEU A 438 10.01 33.20 -5.37
N GLY A 439 10.58 34.39 -5.46
CA GLY A 439 9.83 35.62 -5.76
C GLY A 439 9.07 35.53 -7.09
N ASP A 440 9.73 35.06 -8.14
CA ASP A 440 9.16 34.89 -9.49
C ASP A 440 8.05 33.82 -9.48
N LEU A 441 8.27 32.67 -8.82
CA LEU A 441 7.27 31.62 -8.74
C LEU A 441 6.00 32.04 -7.96
N VAL A 442 6.15 32.86 -6.93
CA VAL A 442 5.03 33.37 -6.13
C VAL A 442 4.20 34.39 -6.92
N GLU A 443 4.78 35.11 -7.88
CA GLU A 443 4.03 36.05 -8.74
C GLU A 443 2.92 35.37 -9.57
N TYR A 444 3.08 34.08 -9.92
CA TYR A 444 2.05 33.28 -10.60
C TYR A 444 0.74 33.13 -9.83
N ARG A 445 0.69 33.50 -8.55
CA ARG A 445 -0.59 33.61 -7.78
C ARG A 445 -1.58 34.61 -8.40
N LYS A 446 -1.10 35.55 -9.27
CA LYS A 446 -1.93 36.54 -9.99
C LYS A 446 -2.47 35.98 -11.31
N SER A 447 -2.12 34.72 -11.68
CA SER A 447 -2.57 34.11 -12.93
C SER A 447 -4.10 34.01 -13.02
N ARG A 448 -4.63 34.01 -14.25
CA ARG A 448 -6.06 33.83 -14.53
C ARG A 448 -6.52 32.39 -14.24
N ASP A 449 -5.63 31.40 -14.36
CA ASP A 449 -5.93 29.98 -14.21
C ASP A 449 -5.93 29.57 -12.75
N LYS A 450 -7.03 28.94 -12.33
CA LYS A 450 -7.22 28.50 -10.93
C LYS A 450 -6.20 27.45 -10.49
N ALA A 451 -5.79 26.55 -11.41
CA ALA A 451 -4.82 25.50 -11.10
C ALA A 451 -3.44 26.11 -10.80
N VAL A 452 -2.97 27.05 -11.66
CA VAL A 452 -1.72 27.77 -11.47
C VAL A 452 -1.74 28.61 -10.19
N THR A 453 -2.83 29.35 -9.96
CA THR A 453 -3.00 30.15 -8.73
C THR A 453 -2.96 29.29 -7.48
N ALA A 454 -3.60 28.12 -7.49
CA ALA A 454 -3.61 27.20 -6.36
C ALA A 454 -2.21 26.60 -6.11
N ALA A 455 -1.49 26.20 -7.17
CA ALA A 455 -0.14 25.67 -7.07
C ALA A 455 0.85 26.74 -6.52
N ALA A 456 0.82 27.96 -7.05
CA ALA A 456 1.66 29.06 -6.56
C ALA A 456 1.36 29.44 -5.11
N ARG A 457 0.07 29.40 -4.68
CA ARG A 457 -0.30 29.58 -3.27
C ARG A 457 0.21 28.43 -2.40
N GLY A 458 0.25 27.21 -2.93
CA GLY A 458 0.82 26.04 -2.24
C GLY A 458 2.32 26.24 -1.95
N VAL A 459 3.09 26.76 -2.93
CA VAL A 459 4.52 27.09 -2.73
C VAL A 459 4.68 28.22 -1.70
N LEU A 460 3.86 29.28 -1.82
CA LEU A 460 3.89 30.39 -0.85
C LEU A 460 3.58 29.92 0.58
N GLN A 461 2.57 29.05 0.74
CA GLN A 461 2.21 28.52 2.04
C GLN A 461 3.32 27.67 2.66
N LEU A 462 3.95 26.83 1.85
CA LEU A 462 5.10 26.03 2.28
C LEU A 462 6.22 26.90 2.85
N TYR A 463 6.62 27.96 2.13
CA TYR A 463 7.71 28.83 2.59
C TYR A 463 7.32 29.75 3.75
N ARG A 464 6.03 30.03 3.96
CA ARG A 464 5.54 30.71 5.17
C ARG A 464 5.71 29.84 6.43
N GLU A 465 5.61 28.52 6.26
CA GLU A 465 5.74 27.56 7.37
C GLU A 465 7.20 27.19 7.64
N VAL A 466 7.98 26.95 6.56
CA VAL A 466 9.34 26.39 6.68
C VAL A 466 10.40 27.46 6.77
N ASN A 467 10.41 28.45 5.86
CA ASN A 467 11.44 29.51 5.84
C ASN A 467 10.85 30.86 5.41
N PRO A 468 10.20 31.58 6.34
CA PRO A 468 9.60 32.88 6.01
C PRO A 468 10.60 33.98 5.72
N SER A 469 11.90 33.84 6.06
CA SER A 469 12.92 34.83 5.79
C SER A 469 13.14 35.07 4.30
N MET A 470 13.04 34.02 3.46
CA MET A 470 13.17 34.09 2.00
C MET A 470 12.02 34.78 1.29
N LEU A 471 10.88 35.02 1.96
CA LEU A 471 9.75 35.68 1.38
C LEU A 471 9.81 37.20 1.56
N GLN A 472 9.30 37.95 0.58
CA GLN A 472 9.14 39.39 0.72
C GLN A 472 8.26 39.72 1.94
N ARG A 473 8.54 40.81 2.64
CA ARG A 473 7.85 41.23 3.88
C ARG A 473 6.31 41.20 3.77
N ARG A 474 5.76 41.64 2.62
CA ARG A 474 4.33 41.68 2.33
C ARG A 474 3.69 40.29 2.18
N GLU A 475 4.49 39.28 1.95
CA GLU A 475 4.02 37.91 1.60
C GLU A 475 4.15 36.92 2.76
N ARG A 476 4.93 37.25 3.79
CA ARG A 476 5.19 36.39 4.97
C ARG A 476 3.93 36.00 5.72
N GLY A 477 2.95 36.90 5.85
CA GLY A 477 1.76 36.69 6.69
C GLY A 477 2.02 37.00 8.19
N LYS A 478 0.95 37.11 8.97
CA LYS A 478 1.04 37.58 10.36
C LYS A 478 1.78 36.60 11.27
N THR A 479 1.42 35.32 11.24
CA THR A 479 2.01 34.28 12.10
C THR A 479 3.51 34.10 11.84
N ALA A 480 3.88 34.01 10.57
CA ALA A 480 5.28 33.88 10.16
C ALA A 480 6.13 35.11 10.50
N ALA A 481 5.56 36.30 10.38
CA ALA A 481 6.24 37.55 10.76
C ALA A 481 6.43 37.67 12.28
N MET A 482 5.47 37.16 13.09
CA MET A 482 5.60 37.10 14.54
C MET A 482 6.69 36.08 14.96
N GLY A 483 6.69 34.88 14.39
CA GLY A 483 7.71 33.88 14.66
C GLY A 483 9.12 34.35 14.33
N LEU A 484 9.32 35.08 13.22
CA LEU A 484 10.61 35.69 12.91
C LEU A 484 11.02 36.78 13.93
N ALA A 485 10.06 37.54 14.44
CA ALA A 485 10.33 38.54 15.50
C ALA A 485 10.71 37.89 16.83
N GLU A 486 10.20 36.68 17.11
CA GLU A 486 10.52 35.87 18.28
C GLU A 486 11.83 35.07 18.09
N GLY A 487 12.48 35.16 16.91
CA GLY A 487 13.80 34.54 16.63
C GLY A 487 13.72 33.10 16.12
N SER A 488 12.53 32.59 15.79
CA SER A 488 12.41 31.25 15.21
C SER A 488 12.90 31.28 13.74
N GLN A 489 14.19 31.03 13.54
CA GLN A 489 14.76 30.82 12.20
C GLN A 489 14.99 29.33 11.96
N PRO A 490 14.71 28.82 10.75
CA PRO A 490 15.04 27.46 10.42
C PRO A 490 16.56 27.26 10.42
N LEU A 491 17.00 26.12 10.95
CA LEU A 491 18.42 25.78 10.99
C LEU A 491 18.95 25.55 9.57
N PRO A 492 20.16 26.02 9.23
CA PRO A 492 20.77 25.78 7.92
C PRO A 492 21.00 24.29 7.68
N PHE A 493 21.16 23.89 6.41
CA PHE A 493 21.41 22.50 6.03
C PHE A 493 22.65 21.93 6.74
N GLY A 494 22.53 20.73 7.27
CA GLY A 494 23.63 20.04 7.98
C GLY A 494 23.76 20.40 9.45
N HIS A 495 23.02 21.40 9.95
CA HIS A 495 22.96 21.68 11.37
C HIS A 495 21.84 20.87 12.02
N THR A 496 22.16 20.19 13.11
CA THR A 496 21.17 19.57 13.99
C THR A 496 20.74 20.60 15.02
N ALA A 497 19.47 20.55 15.42
CA ALA A 497 19.01 21.35 16.54
C ALA A 497 19.85 21.01 17.78
N ASP A 498 20.23 22.03 18.54
CA ASP A 498 20.85 21.81 19.84
C ASP A 498 19.90 20.94 20.68
N ALA A 499 20.49 20.08 21.51
CA ALA A 499 19.69 19.23 22.40
C ALA A 499 18.75 20.11 23.21
N ALA A 500 17.45 19.83 23.15
CA ALA A 500 16.46 20.57 23.92
C ALA A 500 16.82 20.44 25.40
N VAL A 501 17.18 21.55 26.02
CA VAL A 501 17.51 21.59 27.46
C VAL A 501 16.23 21.40 28.29
N ASP A 502 15.09 21.79 27.71
CA ASP A 502 13.79 21.67 28.37
C ASP A 502 12.74 21.13 27.38
N ILE A 503 12.01 20.11 27.80
CA ILE A 503 10.88 19.54 27.08
C ILE A 503 9.62 19.91 27.83
N GLU A 504 8.75 20.70 27.22
CA GLU A 504 7.47 21.09 27.84
C GLU A 504 6.71 19.87 28.38
N GLY A 505 6.33 19.91 29.65
CA GLY A 505 5.58 18.87 30.33
C GLY A 505 6.41 17.71 30.88
N LEU A 506 7.73 17.75 30.80
CA LEU A 506 8.61 16.71 31.37
C LEU A 506 8.46 16.61 32.90
N ALA A 507 8.17 17.73 33.56
CA ALA A 507 7.87 17.76 34.99
C ALA A 507 6.63 16.92 35.35
N LEU A 508 5.61 16.87 34.47
CA LEU A 508 4.43 16.01 34.66
C LEU A 508 4.78 14.52 34.59
N LEU A 509 5.73 14.17 33.73
CA LEU A 509 6.24 12.80 33.65
C LEU A 509 7.06 12.45 34.89
N GLU A 510 7.88 13.38 35.40
CA GLU A 510 8.64 13.21 36.62
C GLU A 510 7.72 12.97 37.83
N ASP A 511 6.70 13.80 38.00
CA ASP A 511 5.69 13.67 39.04
C ASP A 511 4.90 12.35 38.94
N HIS A 512 4.61 11.90 37.73
CA HIS A 512 3.92 10.62 37.48
C HIS A 512 4.81 9.42 37.82
N LEU A 513 6.08 9.45 37.40
CA LEU A 513 7.04 8.40 37.74
C LEU A 513 7.36 8.37 39.23
N GLN A 514 7.37 9.53 39.87
CA GLN A 514 7.58 9.62 41.32
C GLN A 514 6.36 9.04 42.08
N LYS A 515 5.12 9.32 41.64
CA LYS A 515 3.92 8.70 42.21
C LYS A 515 3.91 7.17 42.05
N LEU A 516 4.30 6.67 40.88
CA LEU A 516 4.42 5.23 40.66
C LEU A 516 5.47 4.60 41.61
N ARG A 517 6.61 5.27 41.81
CA ARG A 517 7.64 4.82 42.77
C ARG A 517 7.13 4.86 44.21
N ASP A 518 6.37 5.90 44.57
CA ASP A 518 5.80 6.02 45.91
C ASP A 518 4.68 5.01 46.16
N GLU A 519 3.93 4.65 45.13
CA GLU A 519 2.92 3.57 45.15
C GLU A 519 3.59 2.17 45.24
N GLU A 520 4.72 1.96 44.55
CA GLU A 520 5.50 0.72 44.60
C GLU A 520 6.32 0.62 45.89
N ASN A 521 6.81 1.73 46.44
CA ASN A 521 7.66 1.75 47.65
C ASN A 521 6.89 1.74 48.96
N GLY A 522 5.56 1.60 48.93
CA GLY A 522 4.78 1.46 50.17
C GLY A 522 5.22 0.32 51.11
N ASP A 523 6.13 -0.58 50.68
CA ASP A 523 6.57 -1.71 51.48
C ASP A 523 7.94 -2.39 51.14
N VAL A 524 8.91 -1.76 50.42
CA VAL A 524 10.21 -2.45 50.16
C VAL A 524 11.41 -1.51 50.03
N ASN A 525 12.54 -1.89 50.63
CA ASN A 525 13.83 -1.23 50.64
C ASN A 525 14.40 -0.91 49.24
N THR A 526 15.05 0.24 49.10
CA THR A 526 15.58 0.86 47.87
C THR A 526 16.64 0.08 47.09
N GLU A 527 17.25 -0.97 47.65
CA GLU A 527 18.27 -1.80 46.96
C GLU A 527 17.67 -2.88 46.05
N ASP A 528 16.44 -3.34 46.35
CA ASP A 528 15.76 -4.34 45.50
C ASP A 528 15.02 -3.75 44.31
N ALA A 529 14.77 -2.45 44.29
CA ALA A 529 14.08 -1.76 43.18
C ALA A 529 14.97 -1.60 41.95
N ASP A 530 16.26 -1.34 42.15
CA ASP A 530 17.21 -1.23 41.03
C ASP A 530 17.50 -2.59 40.37
N ALA A 531 17.51 -3.68 41.17
CA ALA A 531 17.67 -5.04 40.64
C ALA A 531 16.45 -5.47 39.78
N LYS A 532 15.22 -5.13 40.20
CA LYS A 532 13.99 -5.39 39.42
C LYS A 532 13.89 -4.55 38.15
N ALA A 533 14.42 -3.33 38.16
CA ALA A 533 14.45 -2.48 36.95
C ALA A 533 15.41 -3.05 35.87
N TRP A 534 16.46 -3.75 36.29
CA TRP A 534 17.36 -4.46 35.38
C TRP A 534 16.78 -5.77 34.85
N GLU A 535 15.96 -6.50 35.65
CA GLU A 535 15.23 -7.70 35.19
C GLU A 535 14.16 -7.40 34.14
N GLN A 536 13.52 -6.23 34.20
CA GLN A 536 12.56 -5.80 33.18
C GLN A 536 13.19 -5.41 31.83
N TRP A 537 14.51 -5.25 31.75
CA TRP A 537 15.22 -5.01 30.48
C TRP A 537 15.52 -6.32 29.72
N GLU A 538 15.38 -7.47 30.33
CA GLU A 538 15.52 -8.73 29.61
C GLU A 538 14.26 -9.05 28.81
N VAL A 539 14.38 -8.80 27.49
CA VAL A 539 13.72 -9.51 26.40
C VAL A 539 12.20 -9.41 26.36
N ALA A 540 11.72 -8.45 25.63
CA ALA A 540 10.49 -8.64 24.85
C ALA A 540 10.75 -9.74 23.81
N SER A 541 10.68 -10.98 24.25
CA SER A 541 10.59 -12.17 23.41
C SER A 541 9.22 -12.15 22.75
N ASP A 542 9.23 -12.13 21.41
CA ASP A 542 8.11 -12.39 20.54
C ASP A 542 7.13 -13.41 21.14
N SER A 543 5.98 -12.95 21.55
CA SER A 543 4.81 -13.80 21.66
C SER A 543 3.69 -13.15 20.86
N ASP A 544 3.58 -13.56 19.59
CA ASP A 544 2.39 -13.43 18.78
C ASP A 544 1.19 -14.03 19.54
N SER A 545 0.36 -13.17 20.03
CA SER A 545 -0.98 -13.51 20.48
C SER A 545 -1.95 -12.69 19.63
N ASP A 546 -2.39 -13.28 18.53
CA ASP A 546 -3.57 -12.89 17.79
C ASP A 546 -4.79 -12.90 18.74
N SER A 547 -5.22 -11.73 19.10
CA SER A 547 -6.53 -11.51 19.70
C SER A 547 -7.30 -10.54 18.80
N ASP A 548 -8.02 -11.12 17.84
CA ASP A 548 -9.12 -10.47 17.12
C ASP A 548 -10.19 -10.04 18.12
N SER A 549 -10.19 -8.78 18.47
CA SER A 549 -11.30 -8.11 19.12
C SER A 549 -11.86 -7.05 18.18
N ASP A 550 -12.77 -7.50 17.32
CA ASP A 550 -13.65 -6.66 16.53
C ASP A 550 -14.71 -6.01 17.45
N SER A 551 -14.44 -4.80 17.89
CA SER A 551 -15.42 -3.97 18.59
C SER A 551 -15.53 -2.62 17.85
N SER A 552 -16.33 -2.61 16.79
CA SER A 552 -16.83 -1.39 16.17
C SER A 552 -17.90 -0.77 17.09
N GLY A 553 -17.44 -0.02 18.07
CA GLY A 553 -18.30 0.82 18.89
C GLY A 553 -18.61 2.12 18.14
N TRP A 554 -19.84 2.28 17.70
CA TRP A 554 -20.38 3.55 17.27
C TRP A 554 -20.43 4.48 18.48
N ILE A 555 -19.70 5.58 18.44
CA ILE A 555 -19.83 6.66 19.41
C ILE A 555 -21.03 7.49 18.99
N ASN A 556 -22.14 7.37 19.70
CA ASN A 556 -23.25 8.31 19.64
C ASN A 556 -22.77 9.64 20.24
N VAL A 557 -22.67 10.64 19.42
CA VAL A 557 -22.53 12.03 19.88
C VAL A 557 -23.95 12.50 20.18
N ASP A 558 -24.32 12.44 21.43
CA ASP A 558 -25.49 13.17 21.93
C ASP A 558 -25.18 14.66 21.88
N SER A 559 -25.80 15.32 20.90
CA SER A 559 -25.87 16.75 20.76
C SER A 559 -27.18 17.23 21.44
N ASP A 560 -27.15 17.36 22.74
CA ASP A 560 -28.14 18.14 23.45
C ASP A 560 -27.57 18.57 24.81
N ASN A 561 -26.98 19.75 24.85
CA ASN A 561 -26.98 20.61 26.03
C ASN A 561 -27.04 22.06 25.57
N ASP A 562 -28.27 22.47 25.23
CA ASP A 562 -28.69 23.86 25.38
C ASP A 562 -28.90 24.11 26.89
N GLU A 563 -27.85 24.46 27.62
CA GLU A 563 -27.99 25.08 28.90
C GLU A 563 -28.04 26.58 28.68
N ASP A 564 -29.22 27.13 28.92
CA ASP A 564 -29.51 28.57 29.08
C ASP A 564 -28.55 29.18 30.10
N ILE A 565 -27.79 30.19 29.67
CA ILE A 565 -26.97 31.01 30.54
C ILE A 565 -27.92 31.84 31.41
N VAL A 566 -28.18 31.40 32.63
CA VAL A 566 -28.82 32.21 33.66
C VAL A 566 -27.74 33.11 34.26
N VAL A 567 -27.80 34.38 33.94
CA VAL A 567 -27.00 35.41 34.60
C VAL A 567 -27.64 35.65 35.96
N SER A 568 -27.08 35.06 36.99
CA SER A 568 -27.39 35.35 38.39
C SER A 568 -26.26 36.18 38.98
N ASP A 569 -26.62 37.34 39.45
CA ASP A 569 -25.78 38.34 40.11
C ASP A 569 -25.62 37.95 41.59
N SER A 570 -24.41 37.45 41.99
CA SER A 570 -24.07 37.34 43.40
C SER A 570 -22.55 37.41 43.60
N GLU A 571 -22.15 38.19 44.61
CA GLU A 571 -20.74 38.50 44.96
C GLU A 571 -19.91 37.30 45.41
N ASP A 572 -20.51 36.16 45.69
CA ASP A 572 -19.85 34.91 46.07
C ASP A 572 -19.16 34.19 44.91
N GLU A 573 -19.53 34.47 43.63
CA GLU A 573 -18.90 33.85 42.44
C GLU A 573 -17.50 34.44 42.11
N ALA A 574 -17.17 35.63 42.66
CA ALA A 574 -15.88 36.26 42.41
C ALA A 574 -14.71 35.55 43.13
N GLU A 575 -14.96 35.01 44.33
CA GLU A 575 -13.95 34.25 45.08
C GLU A 575 -13.75 32.84 44.47
N GLU A 576 -14.81 32.18 43.98
CA GLU A 576 -14.74 30.90 43.33
C GLU A 576 -14.07 30.99 41.92
N ALA A 577 -14.33 32.07 41.19
CA ALA A 577 -13.66 32.36 39.92
C ALA A 577 -12.18 32.70 40.11
N ALA A 578 -11.83 33.41 41.18
CA ALA A 578 -10.44 33.71 41.53
C ALA A 578 -9.68 32.42 41.95
N ALA A 579 -10.32 31.53 42.72
CA ALA A 579 -9.74 30.24 43.08
C ALA A 579 -9.56 29.30 41.86
N LYS A 580 -10.51 29.29 40.93
CA LYS A 580 -10.41 28.52 39.67
C LYS A 580 -9.31 29.07 38.74
N THR A 581 -9.15 30.40 38.68
CA THR A 581 -8.05 31.01 37.89
C THR A 581 -6.69 30.79 38.51
N ALA A 582 -6.59 30.76 39.85
CA ALA A 582 -5.36 30.43 40.57
C ALA A 582 -4.96 28.96 40.34
N ALA A 583 -5.90 28.03 40.42
CA ALA A 583 -5.63 26.61 40.15
C ALA A 583 -5.21 26.37 38.70
N ALA A 584 -5.76 27.09 37.72
CA ALA A 584 -5.34 27.03 36.32
C ALA A 584 -3.93 27.62 36.13
N ALA A 585 -3.55 28.66 36.84
CA ALA A 585 -2.23 29.25 36.82
C ALA A 585 -1.18 28.34 37.48
N GLU A 586 -1.53 27.63 38.56
CA GLU A 586 -0.65 26.62 39.19
C GLU A 586 -0.40 25.43 38.27
N LEU A 587 -1.39 24.96 37.49
CA LEU A 587 -1.23 23.91 36.51
C LEU A 587 -0.34 24.34 35.32
N GLU A 588 -0.45 25.59 34.83
CA GLU A 588 0.44 26.17 33.84
C GLU A 588 1.88 26.33 34.39
N ALA A 589 2.04 26.68 35.68
CA ALA A 589 3.35 26.77 36.32
C ALA A 589 4.01 25.40 36.53
N ALA A 590 3.22 24.36 36.82
CA ALA A 590 3.69 22.99 36.92
C ALA A 590 4.16 22.44 35.59
N GLU A 591 3.51 22.76 34.46
CA GLU A 591 3.92 22.36 33.12
C GLU A 591 5.24 23.03 32.69
N ASN A 592 5.50 24.25 33.13
CA ASN A 592 6.69 25.03 32.75
C ASN A 592 7.85 24.87 33.73
N ARG A 593 7.76 23.95 34.69
CA ARG A 593 8.83 23.66 35.64
C ARG A 593 9.95 22.89 34.91
N ILE A 594 11.20 23.35 35.02
CA ILE A 594 12.39 22.69 34.47
C ILE A 594 12.59 21.36 35.21
N SER A 595 12.57 20.25 34.49
CA SER A 595 12.73 18.91 35.04
C SER A 595 14.18 18.44 34.87
N THR A 596 14.71 17.82 35.90
CA THR A 596 16.06 17.20 35.86
C THR A 596 16.08 15.86 35.12
N LEU A 597 14.92 15.34 34.79
CA LEU A 597 14.76 14.02 34.15
C LEU A 597 15.42 13.95 32.76
N ALA A 598 15.48 15.07 32.04
CA ALA A 598 16.17 15.16 30.76
C ALA A 598 17.69 14.92 30.84
N THR A 599 18.30 15.22 31.99
CA THR A 599 19.73 15.05 32.22
C THR A 599 20.09 13.75 32.93
N THR A 600 19.12 13.13 33.60
CA THR A 600 19.34 11.95 34.45
C THR A 600 18.88 10.63 33.81
N LYS A 601 17.91 10.66 32.89
CA LYS A 601 17.31 9.45 32.28
C LYS A 601 17.30 9.55 30.75
N ILE A 602 17.62 8.46 30.07
CA ILE A 602 17.40 8.31 28.62
C ILE A 602 15.91 8.01 28.40
N LEU A 603 15.19 8.95 27.73
CA LEU A 603 13.77 8.81 27.47
C LEU A 603 13.53 7.81 26.33
N THR A 604 12.63 6.87 26.55
CA THR A 604 12.19 5.89 25.57
C THR A 604 10.98 6.41 24.74
N PRO A 605 10.69 5.84 23.56
CA PRO A 605 9.48 6.19 22.80
C PRO A 605 8.18 6.01 23.60
N ALA A 606 8.14 5.06 24.55
CA ALA A 606 7.01 4.85 25.46
C ALA A 606 6.85 6.04 26.45
N ASP A 607 7.97 6.58 26.96
CA ASP A 607 7.95 7.76 27.83
C ASP A 607 7.39 8.99 27.09
N PHE A 608 7.70 9.16 25.80
CA PHE A 608 7.11 10.24 24.98
C PHE A 608 5.62 10.04 24.69
N ALA A 609 5.16 8.81 24.53
CA ALA A 609 3.72 8.53 24.40
C ALA A 609 2.98 8.85 25.69
N LEU A 610 3.50 8.43 26.85
CA LEU A 610 2.97 8.77 28.16
C LEU A 610 2.98 10.29 28.40
N LEU A 611 4.07 10.98 28.05
CA LEU A 611 4.16 12.43 28.14
C LEU A 611 3.07 13.14 27.32
N ALA A 612 2.81 12.68 26.09
CA ALA A 612 1.75 13.21 25.25
C ALA A 612 0.37 13.03 25.91
N ASP A 613 0.10 11.88 26.52
CA ASP A 613 -1.15 11.59 27.22
C ASP A 613 -1.30 12.43 28.49
N LEU A 614 -0.24 12.59 29.28
CA LEU A 614 -0.25 13.43 30.49
C LEU A 614 -0.46 14.91 30.14
N ARG A 615 0.11 15.41 29.05
CA ARG A 615 -0.14 16.80 28.57
C ARG A 615 -1.59 17.02 28.17
N VAL A 616 -2.21 16.04 27.48
CA VAL A 616 -3.64 16.11 27.14
C VAL A 616 -4.49 16.08 28.42
N GLN A 617 -4.18 15.20 29.39
CA GLN A 617 -4.89 15.15 30.67
C GLN A 617 -4.74 16.45 31.51
N ALA A 618 -3.55 17.04 31.51
CA ALA A 618 -3.34 18.32 32.19
C ALA A 618 -4.12 19.44 31.50
N ALA A 619 -4.15 19.49 30.18
CA ALA A 619 -4.93 20.46 29.43
C ALA A 619 -6.45 20.28 29.61
N THR A 620 -6.96 19.02 29.72
CA THR A 620 -8.37 18.77 30.02
C THR A 620 -8.71 19.24 31.40
N LYS A 621 -7.90 18.95 32.43
CA LYS A 621 -8.10 19.45 33.79
C LYS A 621 -8.06 20.98 33.85
N ALA A 622 -7.17 21.62 33.07
CA ALA A 622 -7.13 23.08 33.00
C ALA A 622 -8.39 23.69 32.36
N VAL A 623 -9.02 23.00 31.40
CA VAL A 623 -10.30 23.41 30.81
C VAL A 623 -11.45 23.21 31.80
N GLU A 624 -11.46 22.08 32.52
CA GLU A 624 -12.47 21.77 33.56
C GLU A 624 -12.38 22.74 34.75
N ALA A 625 -11.17 23.19 35.14
CA ALA A 625 -10.93 24.19 36.18
C ALA A 625 -11.34 25.62 35.76
N GLY A 626 -12.00 25.80 34.60
CA GLY A 626 -12.49 27.10 34.16
C GLY A 626 -11.50 27.87 33.27
N GLY A 627 -10.49 27.22 32.75
CA GLY A 627 -9.53 27.81 31.79
C GLY A 627 -10.26 28.35 30.56
N GLY A 628 -10.10 29.62 30.25
CA GLY A 628 -10.78 30.35 29.19
C GLY A 628 -10.47 29.80 27.79
N THR A 629 -10.81 30.56 26.74
CA THR A 629 -10.61 30.21 25.32
C THR A 629 -9.16 29.83 24.97
N LYS A 630 -8.16 30.23 25.76
CA LYS A 630 -6.73 29.88 25.59
C LYS A 630 -6.49 28.40 25.90
N ALA A 631 -7.04 27.91 27.05
CA ALA A 631 -6.90 26.49 27.43
C ALA A 631 -7.62 25.56 26.45
N LYS A 632 -8.83 25.92 25.98
CA LYS A 632 -9.55 25.16 24.93
C LYS A 632 -8.78 25.09 23.63
N ARG A 633 -8.09 26.16 23.20
CA ARG A 633 -7.25 26.17 22.02
C ARG A 633 -5.98 25.31 22.21
N LYS A 634 -5.37 25.32 23.40
CA LYS A 634 -4.20 24.48 23.73
C LYS A 634 -4.58 23.00 23.69
N LEU A 635 -5.72 22.63 24.29
CA LEU A 635 -6.23 21.25 24.22
C LEU A 635 -6.46 20.80 22.78
N ALA A 636 -7.18 21.58 21.97
CA ALA A 636 -7.42 21.26 20.57
C ALA A 636 -6.12 21.14 19.75
N ALA A 637 -5.11 21.95 20.05
CA ALA A 637 -3.80 21.87 19.41
C ALA A 637 -3.04 20.58 19.79
N LEU A 638 -3.08 20.18 21.07
CA LEU A 638 -2.45 18.96 21.55
C LEU A 638 -3.13 17.70 21.00
N GLU A 639 -4.46 17.68 20.95
CA GLU A 639 -5.22 16.57 20.32
C GLU A 639 -4.94 16.48 18.83
N ALA A 640 -4.89 17.59 18.11
CA ALA A 640 -4.52 17.64 16.71
C ALA A 640 -3.09 17.15 16.48
N ALA A 641 -2.12 17.52 17.34
CA ALA A 641 -0.75 17.07 17.29
C ALA A 641 -0.63 15.55 17.56
N LYS A 642 -1.37 15.04 18.55
CA LYS A 642 -1.42 13.60 18.86
C LYS A 642 -2.00 12.81 17.67
N LYS A 643 -3.09 13.29 17.08
CA LYS A 643 -3.70 12.68 15.89
C LYS A 643 -2.75 12.72 14.69
N ALA A 644 -2.10 13.85 14.44
CA ALA A 644 -1.10 13.99 13.37
C ALA A 644 0.09 13.04 13.59
N ALA A 645 0.59 12.90 14.83
CA ALA A 645 1.66 11.95 15.14
C ALA A 645 1.26 10.48 14.91
N THR A 646 -0.01 10.13 15.16
CA THR A 646 -0.54 8.79 14.88
C THR A 646 -0.72 8.56 13.37
N GLU A 647 -1.14 9.59 12.61
CA GLU A 647 -1.30 9.53 11.15
C GLU A 647 0.04 9.49 10.40
N VAL A 648 1.08 10.18 10.90
CA VAL A 648 2.44 10.19 10.30
C VAL A 648 3.15 8.83 10.41
N SER A 649 2.67 7.94 11.27
CA SER A 649 3.22 6.58 11.45
C SER A 649 2.99 5.66 10.24
N THR A 650 2.12 6.00 9.30
CA THR A 650 1.93 5.19 8.09
C THR A 650 2.92 5.63 7.01
N ALA A 651 3.86 4.72 6.67
CA ALA A 651 4.88 4.93 5.63
C ALA A 651 4.29 5.25 4.23
N GLU A 652 2.97 5.17 4.07
CA GLU A 652 2.22 5.48 2.85
C GLU A 652 2.19 6.99 2.54
N ASP A 653 2.25 7.87 3.55
CA ASP A 653 2.23 9.33 3.36
C ASP A 653 3.54 9.92 2.82
N THR A 654 4.61 9.12 2.76
CA THR A 654 5.90 9.57 2.21
C THR A 654 5.98 9.51 0.68
N PHE A 655 5.03 8.82 0.03
CA PHE A 655 5.05 8.66 -1.43
C PHE A 655 4.29 9.76 -2.16
N VAL A 656 4.92 10.31 -3.19
CA VAL A 656 4.31 11.27 -4.10
C VAL A 656 3.52 10.53 -5.16
N SER A 657 2.26 10.88 -5.34
CA SER A 657 1.42 10.38 -6.42
C SER A 657 1.44 11.32 -7.64
N GLU A 658 1.07 10.80 -8.81
CA GLU A 658 0.90 11.65 -9.99
C GLU A 658 -0.19 12.73 -9.78
N ASN A 659 -1.19 12.45 -8.94
CA ASN A 659 -2.25 13.39 -8.62
C ASN A 659 -1.73 14.60 -7.82
N ASP A 660 -0.69 14.43 -6.99
CA ASP A 660 -0.09 15.52 -6.20
C ASP A 660 0.66 16.49 -7.10
N ILE A 661 1.29 15.96 -8.16
CA ILE A 661 1.97 16.79 -9.17
C ILE A 661 0.99 17.47 -10.12
N LEU A 662 0.01 16.72 -10.65
CA LEU A 662 -0.96 17.26 -11.61
C LEU A 662 -1.98 18.19 -10.94
N GLY A 663 -2.15 18.08 -9.63
CA GLY A 663 -3.18 18.80 -8.87
C GLY A 663 -4.60 18.32 -9.17
N PRO A 664 -5.62 18.96 -8.58
CA PRO A 664 -7.00 18.55 -8.76
C PRO A 664 -7.41 18.72 -10.23
N ARG A 665 -7.60 17.60 -10.91
CA ARG A 665 -8.12 17.58 -12.29
C ARG A 665 -9.48 18.26 -12.33
N LYS A 666 -9.72 19.14 -13.31
CA LYS A 666 -11.09 19.55 -13.66
C LYS A 666 -11.87 18.25 -13.88
N ARG A 667 -12.82 17.95 -12.99
CA ARG A 667 -13.70 16.80 -13.22
C ARG A 667 -14.29 16.96 -14.61
N ALA A 668 -14.06 16.00 -15.49
CA ALA A 668 -14.81 15.89 -16.73
C ALA A 668 -16.29 16.03 -16.36
N LYS A 669 -17.06 16.81 -17.13
CA LYS A 669 -18.49 16.95 -16.85
C LYS A 669 -19.04 15.54 -16.77
N GLN A 670 -19.52 15.17 -15.58
CA GLN A 670 -20.14 13.87 -15.35
C GLN A 670 -21.21 13.67 -16.39
N ASP A 671 -21.24 12.49 -16.98
CA ASP A 671 -22.31 12.11 -17.90
C ASP A 671 -23.65 12.26 -17.18
N TYR A 672 -24.73 12.54 -17.96
CA TYR A 672 -26.06 12.76 -17.38
C TYR A 672 -26.48 11.61 -16.45
N ALA A 673 -26.15 10.37 -16.81
CA ALA A 673 -26.44 9.18 -16.01
C ALA A 673 -25.69 9.18 -14.67
N GLU A 674 -24.39 9.47 -14.66
CA GLU A 674 -23.58 9.56 -13.43
C GLU A 674 -24.00 10.72 -12.52
N ARG A 675 -24.41 11.84 -13.15
CA ARG A 675 -24.94 12.99 -12.41
C ARG A 675 -26.27 12.66 -11.73
N MET A 676 -27.17 11.93 -12.41
CA MET A 676 -28.44 11.48 -11.84
C MET A 676 -28.21 10.44 -10.74
N GLU A 677 -27.25 9.53 -10.91
CA GLU A 677 -26.87 8.54 -9.88
C GLU A 677 -26.30 9.22 -8.65
N SER A 678 -25.43 10.21 -8.81
CA SER A 678 -24.90 11.03 -7.72
C SER A 678 -25.98 11.79 -6.97
N ILE A 679 -26.97 12.35 -7.71
CA ILE A 679 -28.13 13.03 -7.13
C ILE A 679 -29.02 12.04 -6.39
N GLN A 680 -29.24 10.83 -6.92
CA GLN A 680 -30.01 9.78 -6.24
C GLN A 680 -29.31 9.30 -4.97
N ARG A 681 -27.97 9.06 -5.03
CA ARG A 681 -27.17 8.65 -3.89
C ARG A 681 -27.15 9.72 -2.78
N GLY A 682 -27.12 11.01 -3.14
CA GLY A 682 -27.23 12.12 -2.20
C GLY A 682 -28.65 12.35 -1.64
N ARG A 683 -29.66 11.66 -2.22
CA ARG A 683 -31.05 11.69 -1.76
C ARG A 683 -31.48 10.42 -1.02
N GLU A 684 -30.71 9.35 -1.08
CA GLU A 684 -30.92 8.15 -0.28
C GLU A 684 -30.80 8.50 1.20
N GLY A 685 -31.86 8.26 1.96
CA GLY A 685 -31.93 8.59 3.39
C GLY A 685 -32.45 9.97 3.73
N ARG A 686 -32.63 10.89 2.77
CA ARG A 686 -33.29 12.18 3.05
C ARG A 686 -34.78 12.05 2.88
N GLU A 687 -35.55 12.40 3.93
CA GLU A 687 -37.01 12.56 3.80
C GLU A 687 -37.30 13.54 2.66
N LYS A 688 -38.14 13.10 1.68
CA LYS A 688 -38.58 13.96 0.56
C LYS A 688 -39.40 15.12 1.12
N TYR A 689 -38.77 16.26 1.27
CA TYR A 689 -39.49 17.50 1.62
C TYR A 689 -40.52 17.82 0.51
N GLY A 690 -41.78 17.75 0.86
CA GLY A 690 -42.88 18.07 -0.07
C GLY A 690 -43.54 16.89 -0.82
N SER A 691 -43.12 15.66 -0.59
CA SER A 691 -43.80 14.47 -1.13
C SER A 691 -45.10 14.20 -0.40
N LEU A 692 -46.15 13.86 -1.14
CA LEU A 692 -47.46 13.46 -0.60
C LEU A 692 -47.37 12.24 0.34
N LYS A 693 -46.36 11.38 0.22
CA LYS A 693 -46.07 10.27 1.13
C LYS A 693 -45.51 10.71 2.49
N GLY A 694 -44.69 11.77 2.57
CA GLY A 694 -44.21 12.33 3.81
C GLY A 694 -45.29 13.09 4.60
N LYS A 695 -46.34 13.56 3.92
CA LYS A 695 -47.47 14.20 4.55
C LYS A 695 -48.46 13.23 5.24
N LYS A 696 -48.48 11.96 4.83
CA LYS A 696 -49.34 10.93 5.42
C LYS A 696 -48.83 10.37 6.76
N ASN A 697 -47.57 10.53 7.08
CA ASN A 697 -46.96 9.96 8.29
C ASN A 697 -46.76 10.96 9.44
N LYS A 698 -47.06 12.24 9.22
CA LYS A 698 -47.18 13.22 10.33
C LYS A 698 -48.68 13.49 10.51
N GLU A 699 -49.18 13.19 11.67
CA GLU A 699 -50.52 13.65 12.09
C GLU A 699 -50.62 15.15 11.80
N ALA A 700 -51.27 15.51 10.71
CA ALA A 700 -51.41 16.89 10.31
C ALA A 700 -52.39 17.53 11.30
N PRO A 701 -52.01 18.61 12.01
CA PRO A 701 -52.98 19.35 12.79
C PRO A 701 -54.12 19.77 11.91
N SER A 702 -55.33 19.60 12.37
CA SER A 702 -56.61 19.74 11.61
C SER A 702 -56.84 21.15 11.05
N SER A 703 -56.07 22.15 11.41
CA SER A 703 -56.07 23.48 10.84
C SER A 703 -54.67 24.10 10.92
N SER A 704 -53.98 24.23 9.81
CA SER A 704 -52.73 25.00 9.75
C SER A 704 -52.92 26.19 8.80
N THR A 705 -52.92 27.38 9.36
CA THR A 705 -52.91 28.61 8.59
C THR A 705 -51.60 28.76 7.83
N ASN A 706 -51.57 29.48 6.71
CA ASN A 706 -50.35 29.78 5.95
C ASN A 706 -49.25 30.44 6.81
N ARG A 707 -49.65 31.07 7.92
CA ARG A 707 -48.78 31.72 8.89
C ARG A 707 -48.03 30.68 9.74
N GLU A 708 -48.70 29.61 10.19
CA GLU A 708 -48.09 28.48 10.93
C GLU A 708 -47.17 27.68 10.05
N LYS A 709 -47.56 27.42 8.78
CA LYS A 709 -46.69 26.78 7.81
C LYS A 709 -45.40 27.57 7.53
N ALA A 710 -45.50 28.92 7.56
CA ALA A 710 -44.33 29.79 7.41
C ALA A 710 -43.47 29.81 8.67
N ARG A 711 -44.04 29.61 9.87
CA ARG A 711 -43.37 29.64 11.18
C ARG A 711 -42.49 28.39 11.37
N ASN A 712 -42.90 27.22 10.83
CA ASN A 712 -42.18 25.95 10.93
C ASN A 712 -41.19 25.71 9.80
N LYS A 713 -40.93 26.68 8.91
CA LYS A 713 -39.90 26.58 7.88
C LYS A 713 -38.55 26.94 8.46
N PRO A 714 -37.47 26.14 8.15
CA PRO A 714 -36.12 26.53 8.54
C PRO A 714 -35.76 27.93 8.10
N ILE A 715 -35.10 28.68 8.95
CA ILE A 715 -34.72 30.11 8.73
C ILE A 715 -33.96 30.28 7.38
N MET A 716 -33.13 29.32 6.99
CA MET A 716 -32.39 29.35 5.73
C MET A 716 -33.31 29.32 4.51
N MET A 717 -34.42 28.60 4.55
CA MET A 717 -35.42 28.58 3.45
C MET A 717 -36.22 29.87 3.38
N ILE A 718 -36.50 30.49 4.53
CA ILE A 718 -37.19 31.78 4.61
C ILE A 718 -36.29 32.88 4.05
N MET A 719 -35.00 32.87 4.40
CA MET A 719 -34.01 33.87 3.96
C MET A 719 -33.73 33.78 2.45
N SER A 720 -33.80 32.58 1.86
CA SER A 720 -33.59 32.36 0.43
C SER A 720 -34.81 32.66 -0.44
N SER A 721 -36.00 32.82 0.15
CA SER A 721 -37.23 33.10 -0.62
C SER A 721 -37.16 34.40 -1.39
N GLY A 722 -37.71 34.40 -2.64
CA GLY A 722 -37.71 35.59 -3.51
C GLY A 722 -38.41 36.79 -2.86
N ALA A 723 -39.44 36.55 -2.02
CA ALA A 723 -40.16 37.59 -1.30
C ALA A 723 -39.29 38.28 -0.24
N VAL A 724 -38.46 37.54 0.51
CA VAL A 724 -37.55 38.11 1.51
C VAL A 724 -36.36 38.82 0.84
N ARG A 725 -35.81 38.26 -0.22
CA ARG A 725 -34.75 38.91 -1.02
C ARG A 725 -35.26 40.22 -1.65
N GLY A 726 -36.49 40.23 -2.19
CA GLY A 726 -37.13 41.43 -2.73
C GLY A 726 -37.34 42.52 -1.66
N LYS A 727 -37.74 42.12 -0.43
CA LYS A 727 -37.89 43.09 0.69
C LYS A 727 -36.54 43.66 1.16
N LYS A 728 -35.46 42.86 1.17
CA LYS A 728 -34.12 43.36 1.51
C LYS A 728 -33.55 44.29 0.46
N LYS A 729 -33.78 44.06 -0.82
CA LYS A 729 -33.27 44.86 -1.94
C LYS A 729 -34.14 46.10 -2.24
N ALA A 730 -35.38 46.17 -1.71
CA ALA A 730 -36.29 47.27 -1.98
C ALA A 730 -35.78 48.59 -1.37
N SER A 731 -35.77 49.66 -2.18
CA SER A 731 -35.44 51.00 -1.73
C SER A 731 -36.45 51.51 -0.67
N LEU A 732 -36.05 52.51 0.13
CA LEU A 732 -36.92 53.10 1.15
C LEU A 732 -38.23 53.62 0.51
N ARG A 733 -38.16 54.24 -0.65
CA ARG A 733 -39.32 54.72 -1.43
C ARG A 733 -40.29 53.60 -1.79
N GLN A 734 -39.78 52.44 -2.25
CA GLN A 734 -40.56 51.25 -2.58
C GLN A 734 -41.20 50.62 -1.31
N LYS A 735 -40.49 50.66 -0.19
CA LYS A 735 -41.03 50.17 1.09
C LYS A 735 -42.21 51.04 1.58
N GLN A 736 -42.10 52.37 1.46
CA GLN A 736 -43.16 53.31 1.76
C GLN A 736 -44.38 53.16 0.82
N GLN A 737 -44.18 53.00 -0.48
CA GLN A 737 -45.24 52.77 -1.44
C GLN A 737 -46.01 51.44 -1.11
N LYS A 738 -45.29 50.38 -0.80
CA LYS A 738 -45.90 49.10 -0.40
C LYS A 738 -46.68 49.21 0.91
N LEU A 739 -46.17 49.97 1.87
CA LEU A 739 -46.88 50.24 3.13
C LEU A 739 -48.16 51.05 2.90
N ARG A 740 -48.12 52.15 2.08
CA ARG A 740 -49.30 52.93 1.68
C ARG A 740 -50.34 52.06 0.98
N ALA A 741 -49.93 51.27 -0.02
CA ALA A 741 -50.81 50.36 -0.73
C ALA A 741 -51.43 49.27 0.19
N HIS A 742 -50.73 48.84 1.22
CA HIS A 742 -51.24 47.91 2.22
C HIS A 742 -52.28 48.55 3.13
N ILE A 743 -52.07 49.81 3.56
CA ILE A 743 -52.99 50.60 4.36
C ILE A 743 -54.25 50.89 3.56
N GLU A 744 -54.15 51.28 2.29
CA GLU A 744 -55.28 51.51 1.40
C GLU A 744 -56.11 50.22 1.15
N ARG A 745 -55.45 49.08 0.95
CA ARG A 745 -56.17 47.79 0.87
C ARG A 745 -56.86 47.42 2.18
N GLY A 746 -56.24 47.72 3.32
CA GLY A 746 -56.86 47.53 4.63
C GLY A 746 -58.10 48.42 4.82
N LYS A 747 -58.03 49.69 4.41
CA LYS A 747 -59.18 50.61 4.41
C LYS A 747 -60.32 50.19 3.50
N LYS A 748 -59.99 49.66 2.27
CA LYS A 748 -60.99 49.11 1.36
C LYS A 748 -61.60 47.76 1.77
N ALA A 749 -61.00 47.03 2.70
CA ALA A 749 -61.54 45.80 3.24
C ALA A 749 -62.50 45.99 4.43
N TYR A 750 -62.57 47.21 4.96
CA TYR A 750 -63.49 47.60 6.04
C TYR A 750 -64.66 48.48 5.58
N HIS A 751 -64.73 48.74 4.28
CA HIS A 751 -65.90 49.23 3.57
C HIS A 751 -66.46 48.13 2.70
#